data_19de09811fc9135b1e4b5614dadbd692
#
_entry.id   19de09811fc9135b1e4b5614dadbd692
#
_cell.length_a   1.000
_cell.length_b   1.000
_cell.length_c   1.000
_cell.angle_alpha   90.00
_cell.angle_beta   90.00
_cell.angle_gamma   90.00
#
_symmetry.space_group_name_H-M   'P 1'
#
loop_
_entity.id
_entity.type
_entity.pdbx_description
1 polymer ?
#
loop_
_entity_poly.entity_id
_entity_poly.type
_entity_poly.pdbx_seq_one_letter_code
_entity_poly.pdbx_strand_id
1 'polypeptide(L)'
;MKQYGLNELRKMFLDFFESKGHLVMKSFSLVPHNDNSLLLINAGMAPLKPYFTGQEIPPRTRVATCQKCIRTGDIENIGKTARHGTFFEMLGNFSFGDYFKREAIHWSWEFLTEVVGLEADRLYPSVYLEDDEAFDIWNKEMGIPVERIFKFGKEDNFWEHGAGPCGPCSEIYYDRGAKYGCGKPGCTVGCECDRYIEIWNNVFTQFENDGNGNYTTLKQKNIDTGMGLERLATVVQDVDSIFDVDTIKALRDKVCELANKEYKKEYKWDVSIRIVTDHIRSATFMISDGIMPSNEGRGYVLRRLIRRAARHGKLLGIDGRFLSTLSETVIESSKDGYPELEEKKSMIFKVLSEEENKFNKTIDTGLNILADMEEEMKKNNQTQLSGENAFKLYDTYGFPLDLTEEILEEKGFGVDEDGFKEAMEVQRKKARSARKKTNYMGADATVYEQLDKALTTKFVGYDKLISDTVVTALTTEKEVVQALVDGDKGTIVTEETPFYGTMGGQVGDKGIIVTNGGEFKVEETIHLLGGKIGHVGTVVKGMIQVGDKAIMKVDSAFRADTSKNHSATHLLQKALKTVLGEHVEQAGSYVDADRLRFDFTHFQAMTKEEIEKVENLVNEQIATGLDVITKEMSLDEAKETGAMALFGEKYGEKVRVVSMGDYSIELCGGTHVSNTNVISSFKIISESGVAAGVRRIEALTSTGLMKHYKESENVLNQAAKLAKSEPVALVEKIQALYDEIKELSKENEKLKAKLANEAVGDVLSQVVEVKGVKLLATHVEGVGMNELRNLGDQLKEKMGGGVVVIVSTQDGKANVIVMADEDAISKGAHAGNMIKEIAKLVGGGGGGRPNMAQAGGKNPAGAKDAVEAAKTILEGQLK
;
A
#
# COMPACT_ATOMS: atom_id res chain seq x y z
N MET A 1 19.80 -45.50 -0.22
CA MET A 1 19.39 -44.46 -1.17
C MET A 1 20.49 -43.40 -1.26
N LYS A 2 20.85 -42.91 -2.46
CA LYS A 2 21.77 -41.77 -2.59
C LYS A 2 21.01 -40.50 -2.16
N GLN A 3 21.61 -39.72 -1.30
CA GLN A 3 20.99 -38.46 -0.87
C GLN A 3 21.33 -37.37 -1.89
N TYR A 4 20.32 -36.73 -2.44
CA TYR A 4 20.44 -35.62 -3.36
C TYR A 4 19.95 -34.33 -2.70
N GLY A 5 20.63 -33.22 -2.95
CA GLY A 5 20.19 -31.89 -2.52
C GLY A 5 18.99 -31.38 -3.34
N LEU A 6 18.24 -30.41 -2.78
CA LEU A 6 17.05 -29.83 -3.44
C LEU A 6 17.40 -29.26 -4.82
N ASN A 7 18.49 -28.50 -4.94
CA ASN A 7 18.94 -27.93 -6.22
C ASN A 7 19.38 -29.01 -7.21
N GLU A 8 19.96 -30.11 -6.73
CA GLU A 8 20.36 -31.26 -7.56
C GLU A 8 19.12 -31.98 -8.10
N LEU A 9 18.10 -32.21 -7.27
CA LEU A 9 16.82 -32.81 -7.70
C LEU A 9 16.10 -31.96 -8.77
N ARG A 10 16.09 -30.63 -8.61
CA ARG A 10 15.56 -29.72 -9.62
C ARG A 10 16.25 -29.93 -10.97
N LYS A 11 17.58 -29.93 -10.96
CA LYS A 11 18.36 -30.13 -12.17
C LYS A 11 18.13 -31.50 -12.78
N MET A 12 18.12 -32.56 -11.98
CA MET A 12 17.90 -33.95 -12.44
C MET A 12 16.53 -34.06 -13.17
N PHE A 13 15.47 -33.45 -12.64
CA PHE A 13 14.16 -33.47 -13.28
C PHE A 13 14.17 -32.75 -14.64
N LEU A 14 14.73 -31.58 -14.70
CA LEU A 14 14.79 -30.78 -15.94
C LEU A 14 15.65 -31.47 -17.00
N ASP A 15 16.84 -31.98 -16.64
CA ASP A 15 17.73 -32.72 -17.52
C ASP A 15 17.05 -34.01 -18.05
N PHE A 16 16.31 -34.74 -17.19
CA PHE A 16 15.59 -35.95 -17.57
C PHE A 16 14.53 -35.64 -18.64
N PHE A 17 13.67 -34.66 -18.42
CA PHE A 17 12.62 -34.31 -19.39
C PHE A 17 13.18 -33.64 -20.66
N GLU A 18 14.30 -32.92 -20.57
CA GLU A 18 15.03 -32.48 -21.74
C GLU A 18 15.46 -33.67 -22.60
N SER A 19 15.97 -34.73 -21.98
CA SER A 19 16.35 -35.98 -22.67
C SER A 19 15.15 -36.69 -23.35
N LYS A 20 13.92 -36.47 -22.84
CA LYS A 20 12.67 -36.95 -23.44
C LYS A 20 12.11 -35.98 -24.51
N GLY A 21 12.87 -34.96 -24.89
CA GLY A 21 12.53 -34.00 -25.98
C GLY A 21 11.69 -32.80 -25.52
N HIS A 22 11.58 -32.55 -24.22
CA HIS A 22 10.88 -31.35 -23.68
C HIS A 22 11.76 -30.11 -23.83
N LEU A 23 11.12 -28.98 -24.09
CA LEU A 23 11.74 -27.67 -23.94
C LEU A 23 11.72 -27.29 -22.46
N VAL A 24 12.90 -27.12 -21.88
CA VAL A 24 13.02 -26.60 -20.51
C VAL A 24 12.77 -25.09 -20.55
N MET A 25 11.71 -24.65 -19.87
CA MET A 25 11.37 -23.23 -19.73
C MET A 25 11.74 -22.74 -18.33
N LYS A 26 12.15 -21.47 -18.24
CA LYS A 26 12.38 -20.80 -16.96
C LYS A 26 11.05 -20.69 -16.19
N SER A 27 11.13 -20.61 -14.87
CA SER A 27 9.97 -20.30 -14.03
C SER A 27 9.36 -18.95 -14.42
N PHE A 28 8.05 -18.94 -14.58
CA PHE A 28 7.30 -17.70 -14.75
C PHE A 28 7.25 -16.91 -13.45
N SER A 29 6.91 -15.62 -13.55
CA SER A 29 6.66 -14.77 -12.38
C SER A 29 5.51 -15.32 -11.54
N LEU A 30 5.56 -15.10 -10.22
CA LEU A 30 4.43 -15.35 -9.30
C LEU A 30 3.22 -14.46 -9.60
N VAL A 31 3.42 -13.38 -10.34
CA VAL A 31 2.35 -12.49 -10.79
C VAL A 31 1.72 -13.05 -12.06
N PRO A 32 0.43 -13.45 -12.06
CA PRO A 32 -0.24 -13.97 -13.26
C PRO A 32 -0.29 -12.92 -14.37
N HIS A 33 0.02 -13.34 -15.61
CA HIS A 33 -0.18 -12.53 -16.79
C HIS A 33 -1.53 -12.90 -17.43
N ASN A 34 -2.37 -11.90 -17.70
CA ASN A 34 -3.66 -12.05 -18.41
C ASN A 34 -4.68 -13.01 -17.74
N ASP A 35 -4.49 -13.41 -16.50
CA ASP A 35 -5.45 -14.19 -15.73
C ASP A 35 -5.90 -13.46 -14.45
N ASN A 36 -7.07 -12.83 -14.51
CA ASN A 36 -7.66 -12.12 -13.37
C ASN A 36 -8.34 -13.06 -12.35
N SER A 37 -8.43 -14.36 -12.64
CA SER A 37 -9.00 -15.35 -11.73
C SER A 37 -8.03 -15.75 -10.62
N LEU A 38 -6.73 -15.55 -10.83
CA LEU A 38 -5.67 -15.88 -9.90
C LEU A 38 -5.02 -14.61 -9.30
N LEU A 39 -4.88 -14.60 -8.01
CA LEU A 39 -4.12 -13.55 -7.30
C LEU A 39 -2.61 -13.75 -7.45
N LEU A 40 -2.16 -14.99 -7.32
CA LEU A 40 -0.78 -15.45 -7.43
C LEU A 40 -0.75 -16.79 -8.14
N ILE A 41 0.34 -17.10 -8.83
CA ILE A 41 0.54 -18.41 -9.44
C ILE A 41 0.63 -19.47 -8.34
N ASN A 42 -0.25 -20.47 -8.39
CA ASN A 42 -0.44 -21.52 -7.39
C ASN A 42 -0.26 -22.95 -7.93
N ALA A 43 -0.01 -23.10 -9.23
CA ALA A 43 0.20 -24.37 -9.92
C ALA A 43 1.11 -24.21 -11.13
N GLY A 44 1.79 -25.29 -11.53
CA GLY A 44 2.72 -25.29 -12.67
C GLY A 44 2.07 -24.98 -14.01
N MET A 45 0.82 -25.45 -14.19
CA MET A 45 0.07 -25.23 -15.44
C MET A 45 -0.51 -23.82 -15.58
N ALA A 46 -0.68 -23.08 -14.49
CA ALA A 46 -1.38 -21.79 -14.51
C ALA A 46 -0.83 -20.80 -15.57
N PRO A 47 0.50 -20.60 -15.70
CA PRO A 47 1.06 -19.75 -16.76
C PRO A 47 0.91 -20.32 -18.17
N LEU A 48 0.67 -21.64 -18.30
CA LEU A 48 0.61 -22.37 -19.56
C LEU A 48 -0.84 -22.60 -20.06
N LYS A 49 -1.83 -22.12 -19.29
CA LYS A 49 -3.26 -22.31 -19.59
C LYS A 49 -3.67 -21.96 -21.03
N PRO A 50 -3.16 -20.90 -21.67
CA PRO A 50 -3.47 -20.59 -23.07
C PRO A 50 -3.08 -21.70 -24.06
N TYR A 51 -2.02 -22.47 -23.79
CA TYR A 51 -1.59 -23.60 -24.62
C TYR A 51 -2.52 -24.82 -24.49
N PHE A 52 -3.07 -25.06 -23.29
CA PHE A 52 -4.04 -26.13 -23.05
C PHE A 52 -5.37 -25.89 -23.79
N THR A 53 -5.79 -24.63 -23.85
CA THR A 53 -7.05 -24.23 -24.52
C THR A 53 -6.90 -24.02 -26.02
N GLY A 54 -5.65 -24.00 -26.53
CA GLY A 54 -5.34 -23.70 -27.94
C GLY A 54 -5.53 -22.22 -28.28
N GLN A 55 -5.59 -21.32 -27.30
CA GLN A 55 -5.61 -19.86 -27.53
C GLN A 55 -4.25 -19.37 -28.05
N GLU A 56 -3.17 -19.99 -27.60
CA GLU A 56 -1.81 -19.72 -28.04
C GLU A 56 -1.13 -21.00 -28.53
N ILE A 57 -0.20 -20.88 -29.46
CA ILE A 57 0.62 -22.00 -29.93
C ILE A 57 1.82 -22.14 -28.98
N PRO A 58 2.01 -23.32 -28.36
CA PRO A 58 3.18 -23.51 -27.48
C PRO A 58 4.49 -23.46 -28.27
N PRO A 59 5.60 -22.99 -27.67
CA PRO A 59 6.90 -22.94 -28.36
C PRO A 59 7.42 -24.34 -28.75
N ARG A 60 6.92 -25.36 -28.04
CA ARG A 60 7.11 -26.80 -28.34
C ARG A 60 5.93 -27.58 -27.75
N THR A 61 5.54 -28.69 -28.38
CA THR A 61 4.45 -29.55 -27.87
C THR A 61 4.78 -30.26 -26.54
N ARG A 62 6.06 -30.33 -26.15
CA ARG A 62 6.59 -30.87 -24.89
C ARG A 62 7.34 -29.79 -24.15
N VAL A 63 6.91 -29.47 -22.95
CA VAL A 63 7.54 -28.44 -22.11
C VAL A 63 7.79 -29.03 -20.71
N ALA A 64 8.90 -28.65 -20.08
CA ALA A 64 9.18 -28.93 -18.66
C ALA A 64 9.56 -27.64 -17.94
N THR A 65 9.08 -27.50 -16.68
CA THR A 65 9.39 -26.34 -15.85
C THR A 65 9.61 -26.73 -14.40
N CYS A 66 10.31 -25.88 -13.68
CA CYS A 66 10.25 -25.82 -12.22
C CYS A 66 9.61 -24.48 -11.85
N GLN A 67 8.30 -24.50 -11.60
CA GLN A 67 7.51 -23.27 -11.42
C GLN A 67 7.44 -22.86 -9.95
N LYS A 68 7.75 -21.59 -9.68
CA LYS A 68 7.51 -20.92 -8.38
C LYS A 68 6.01 -20.86 -8.13
N CYS A 69 5.55 -21.29 -6.96
CA CYS A 69 4.14 -21.29 -6.58
C CYS A 69 3.94 -20.70 -5.18
N ILE A 70 2.82 -19.99 -5.00
CA ILE A 70 2.36 -19.50 -3.70
C ILE A 70 0.95 -20.02 -3.42
N ARG A 71 0.76 -20.69 -2.29
CA ARG A 71 -0.57 -21.08 -1.76
C ARG A 71 -0.75 -20.50 -0.37
N THR A 72 -1.82 -19.74 -0.18
CA THR A 72 -2.13 -19.05 1.09
C THR A 72 -3.34 -19.62 1.82
N GLY A 73 -4.07 -20.56 1.22
CA GLY A 73 -5.24 -21.21 1.84
C GLY A 73 -4.93 -21.91 3.16
N ASP A 74 -3.70 -22.41 3.31
CA ASP A 74 -3.26 -23.18 4.47
C ASP A 74 -2.31 -22.42 5.40
N ILE A 75 -2.31 -21.08 5.34
CA ILE A 75 -1.35 -20.27 6.09
C ILE A 75 -1.40 -20.50 7.61
N GLU A 76 -2.57 -20.84 8.16
CA GLU A 76 -2.78 -21.18 9.57
C GLU A 76 -2.17 -22.55 9.95
N ASN A 77 -1.97 -23.43 8.96
CA ASN A 77 -1.35 -24.75 9.14
C ASN A 77 0.18 -24.70 9.07
N ILE A 78 0.75 -23.58 8.56
CA ILE A 78 2.18 -23.38 8.48
C ILE A 78 2.81 -23.42 9.89
N GLY A 79 3.84 -24.21 10.00
CA GLY A 79 4.53 -24.44 11.28
C GLY A 79 3.94 -25.56 12.14
N LYS A 80 2.64 -25.89 11.97
CA LYS A 80 1.94 -26.93 12.73
C LYS A 80 2.05 -28.31 12.09
N THR A 81 2.16 -28.38 10.76
CA THR A 81 2.27 -29.60 9.97
C THR A 81 3.66 -29.76 9.37
N ALA A 82 4.00 -31.00 8.95
CA ALA A 82 5.31 -31.31 8.39
C ALA A 82 5.45 -31.03 6.88
N ARG A 83 4.34 -30.86 6.17
CA ARG A 83 4.25 -30.89 4.69
C ARG A 83 3.74 -29.59 4.04
N HIS A 84 3.22 -28.62 4.81
CA HIS A 84 2.67 -27.39 4.26
C HIS A 84 3.73 -26.28 4.24
N GLY A 85 3.83 -25.60 3.10
CA GLY A 85 4.64 -24.41 2.87
C GLY A 85 3.86 -23.41 2.03
N THR A 86 4.03 -22.12 2.30
CA THR A 86 3.38 -21.03 1.54
C THR A 86 3.99 -20.92 0.14
N PHE A 87 5.34 -20.86 0.07
CA PHE A 87 6.10 -20.94 -1.17
C PHE A 87 6.60 -22.36 -1.38
N PHE A 88 6.44 -22.85 -2.59
CA PHE A 88 7.01 -24.14 -3.00
C PHE A 88 7.35 -24.13 -4.50
N GLU A 89 8.19 -25.04 -4.90
CA GLU A 89 8.57 -25.25 -6.29
C GLU A 89 7.82 -26.46 -6.86
N MET A 90 7.10 -26.26 -7.98
CA MET A 90 6.36 -27.32 -8.65
C MET A 90 7.12 -27.73 -9.92
N LEU A 91 7.66 -28.95 -9.90
CA LEU A 91 8.20 -29.61 -11.07
C LEU A 91 7.06 -30.10 -11.96
N GLY A 92 7.06 -29.73 -13.22
CA GLY A 92 5.99 -30.13 -14.15
C GLY A 92 6.54 -30.46 -15.53
N ASN A 93 5.99 -31.52 -16.12
CA ASN A 93 6.15 -31.86 -17.53
C ASN A 93 4.79 -31.85 -18.22
N PHE A 94 4.75 -31.19 -19.36
CA PHE A 94 3.51 -30.86 -20.07
C PHE A 94 3.55 -31.37 -21.51
N SER A 95 2.38 -31.87 -21.99
CA SER A 95 2.16 -32.25 -23.36
C SER A 95 0.96 -31.52 -23.91
N PHE A 96 1.14 -30.88 -25.05
CA PHE A 96 0.09 -30.17 -25.78
C PHE A 96 -0.26 -30.94 -27.05
N GLY A 97 -1.09 -32.01 -26.91
CA GLY A 97 -1.52 -32.85 -28.01
C GLY A 97 -0.44 -33.77 -28.60
N ASP A 98 0.64 -34.06 -27.86
CA ASP A 98 1.75 -34.93 -28.30
C ASP A 98 1.65 -36.32 -27.65
N TYR A 99 2.09 -36.48 -26.39
CA TYR A 99 1.96 -37.73 -25.67
C TYR A 99 0.82 -37.66 -24.64
N PHE A 100 0.40 -38.84 -24.13
CA PHE A 100 -0.71 -38.90 -23.17
C PHE A 100 -0.41 -39.86 -22.00
N LYS A 101 -1.39 -40.52 -21.43
CA LYS A 101 -1.32 -41.30 -20.18
C LYS A 101 -0.14 -42.27 -20.14
N ARG A 102 0.06 -43.01 -21.22
CA ARG A 102 1.07 -44.06 -21.25
C ARG A 102 2.47 -43.52 -20.99
N GLU A 103 2.91 -42.57 -21.80
CA GLU A 103 4.23 -41.96 -21.66
C GLU A 103 4.38 -41.22 -20.32
N ALA A 104 3.32 -40.51 -19.89
CA ALA A 104 3.35 -39.78 -18.61
C ALA A 104 3.57 -40.73 -17.42
N ILE A 105 2.85 -41.86 -17.37
CA ILE A 105 2.99 -42.89 -16.33
C ILE A 105 4.38 -43.54 -16.42
N HIS A 106 4.81 -43.95 -17.61
CA HIS A 106 6.13 -44.58 -17.77
C HIS A 106 7.27 -43.65 -17.34
N TRP A 107 7.27 -42.40 -17.77
CA TRP A 107 8.34 -41.46 -17.43
C TRP A 107 8.33 -41.01 -15.97
N SER A 108 7.15 -40.87 -15.37
CA SER A 108 7.10 -40.59 -13.93
C SER A 108 7.67 -41.71 -13.10
N TRP A 109 7.37 -42.97 -13.48
CA TRP A 109 7.94 -44.15 -12.80
C TRP A 109 9.45 -44.28 -13.05
N GLU A 110 9.91 -44.17 -14.29
CA GLU A 110 11.35 -44.19 -14.68
C GLU A 110 12.11 -43.13 -13.90
N PHE A 111 11.61 -41.90 -13.84
CA PHE A 111 12.27 -40.83 -13.10
C PHE A 111 12.43 -41.19 -11.61
N LEU A 112 11.35 -41.62 -10.97
CA LEU A 112 11.37 -41.92 -9.53
C LEU A 112 12.24 -43.13 -9.19
N THR A 113 12.18 -44.22 -9.98
CA THR A 113 12.83 -45.49 -9.65
C THR A 113 14.25 -45.63 -10.21
N GLU A 114 14.51 -45.11 -11.44
CA GLU A 114 15.80 -45.26 -12.10
C GLU A 114 16.71 -44.04 -11.97
N VAL A 115 16.17 -42.84 -12.03
CA VAL A 115 16.95 -41.60 -11.95
C VAL A 115 17.15 -41.19 -10.51
N VAL A 116 16.08 -41.09 -9.71
CA VAL A 116 16.16 -40.73 -8.29
C VAL A 116 16.54 -41.93 -7.43
N GLY A 117 16.11 -43.15 -7.82
CA GLY A 117 16.44 -44.39 -7.14
C GLY A 117 15.56 -44.66 -5.90
N LEU A 118 14.27 -44.25 -5.95
CA LEU A 118 13.32 -44.61 -4.91
C LEU A 118 12.98 -46.12 -4.99
N GLU A 119 12.73 -46.73 -3.82
CA GLU A 119 12.35 -48.15 -3.72
C GLU A 119 10.96 -48.36 -4.32
N ALA A 120 10.88 -49.10 -5.43
CA ALA A 120 9.65 -49.29 -6.21
C ALA A 120 8.52 -49.95 -5.40
N ASP A 121 8.84 -50.73 -4.38
CA ASP A 121 7.88 -51.42 -3.48
C ASP A 121 7.26 -50.44 -2.44
N ARG A 122 7.81 -49.26 -2.29
CA ARG A 122 7.26 -48.20 -1.44
C ARG A 122 6.45 -47.16 -2.21
N LEU A 123 6.33 -47.30 -3.53
CA LEU A 123 5.51 -46.43 -4.39
C LEU A 123 4.11 -47.06 -4.61
N TYR A 124 3.07 -46.24 -4.43
CA TYR A 124 1.68 -46.63 -4.51
C TYR A 124 0.92 -45.69 -5.44
N PRO A 125 0.55 -46.08 -6.68
CA PRO A 125 -0.24 -45.26 -7.55
C PRO A 125 -1.71 -45.25 -7.15
N SER A 126 -2.38 -44.12 -7.39
CA SER A 126 -3.84 -44.00 -7.39
C SER A 126 -4.37 -43.61 -8.78
N VAL A 127 -5.63 -43.92 -9.06
CA VAL A 127 -6.29 -43.56 -10.32
C VAL A 127 -7.74 -43.18 -10.05
N TYR A 128 -8.33 -42.41 -10.93
CA TYR A 128 -9.74 -42.07 -10.89
C TYR A 128 -10.61 -43.37 -11.07
N LEU A 129 -11.71 -43.44 -10.33
CA LEU A 129 -12.57 -44.64 -10.29
C LEU A 129 -12.98 -45.17 -11.67
N GLU A 130 -13.26 -44.26 -12.62
CA GLU A 130 -13.70 -44.55 -13.97
C GLU A 130 -12.58 -44.60 -14.99
N ASP A 131 -11.29 -44.43 -14.59
CA ASP A 131 -10.14 -44.45 -15.49
C ASP A 131 -9.47 -45.83 -15.56
N ASP A 132 -10.16 -46.78 -16.21
CA ASP A 132 -9.64 -48.13 -16.39
C ASP A 132 -8.39 -48.16 -17.30
N GLU A 133 -8.20 -47.18 -18.18
CA GLU A 133 -7.02 -47.07 -19.02
C GLU A 133 -5.76 -46.84 -18.17
N ALA A 134 -5.81 -45.86 -17.28
CA ALA A 134 -4.68 -45.58 -16.38
C ALA A 134 -4.42 -46.76 -15.43
N PHE A 135 -5.48 -47.42 -14.94
CA PHE A 135 -5.35 -48.62 -14.10
C PHE A 135 -4.65 -49.76 -14.84
N ASP A 136 -5.05 -50.00 -16.12
CA ASP A 136 -4.45 -51.07 -16.93
C ASP A 136 -2.98 -50.78 -17.26
N ILE A 137 -2.59 -49.52 -17.52
CA ILE A 137 -1.20 -49.15 -17.70
C ILE A 137 -0.37 -49.48 -16.45
N TRP A 138 -0.84 -49.09 -15.27
CA TRP A 138 -0.13 -49.39 -14.01
C TRP A 138 -0.03 -50.85 -13.75
N ASN A 139 -1.11 -51.64 -13.94
CA ASN A 139 -1.15 -53.06 -13.63
C ASN A 139 -0.44 -53.89 -14.69
N LYS A 140 -0.81 -53.72 -16.00
CA LYS A 140 -0.39 -54.64 -17.06
C LYS A 140 0.96 -54.23 -17.68
N GLU A 141 1.23 -52.96 -17.82
CA GLU A 141 2.46 -52.49 -18.45
C GLU A 141 3.57 -52.24 -17.44
N MET A 142 3.24 -51.56 -16.31
CA MET A 142 4.22 -51.28 -15.26
C MET A 142 4.36 -52.45 -14.26
N GLY A 143 3.50 -53.44 -14.32
CA GLY A 143 3.56 -54.63 -13.46
C GLY A 143 3.28 -54.40 -11.99
N ILE A 144 2.56 -53.32 -11.66
CA ILE A 144 2.21 -53.00 -10.27
C ILE A 144 1.05 -53.95 -9.84
N PRO A 145 1.15 -54.66 -8.73
CA PRO A 145 0.07 -55.51 -8.22
C PRO A 145 -1.21 -54.73 -7.95
N VAL A 146 -2.36 -55.33 -8.24
CA VAL A 146 -3.70 -54.68 -8.10
C VAL A 146 -3.91 -54.11 -6.68
N GLU A 147 -3.43 -54.82 -5.65
CA GLU A 147 -3.53 -54.42 -4.25
C GLU A 147 -2.70 -53.17 -3.88
N ARG A 148 -1.84 -52.74 -4.77
CA ARG A 148 -1.04 -51.52 -4.61
C ARG A 148 -1.53 -50.33 -5.45
N ILE A 149 -2.58 -50.53 -6.26
CA ILE A 149 -3.22 -49.51 -7.07
C ILE A 149 -4.53 -49.09 -6.40
N PHE A 150 -4.66 -47.85 -6.01
CA PHE A 150 -5.83 -47.33 -5.32
C PHE A 150 -6.76 -46.61 -6.30
N LYS A 151 -8.07 -46.80 -6.15
CA LYS A 151 -9.11 -46.14 -6.95
C LYS A 151 -9.85 -45.13 -6.06
N PHE A 152 -9.79 -43.85 -6.39
CA PHE A 152 -10.48 -42.80 -5.65
C PHE A 152 -11.52 -42.06 -6.51
N GLY A 153 -12.42 -41.36 -5.85
CA GLY A 153 -13.47 -40.56 -6.49
C GLY A 153 -12.98 -39.26 -7.09
N LYS A 154 -13.95 -38.45 -7.48
CA LYS A 154 -13.68 -37.16 -8.09
C LYS A 154 -12.98 -36.18 -7.13
N GLU A 155 -13.19 -36.32 -5.84
CA GLU A 155 -12.59 -35.44 -4.83
C GLU A 155 -11.07 -35.57 -4.76
N ASP A 156 -10.52 -36.75 -5.04
CA ASP A 156 -9.10 -37.06 -4.93
C ASP A 156 -8.41 -37.21 -6.29
N ASN A 157 -9.01 -37.96 -7.25
CA ASN A 157 -8.36 -38.28 -8.52
C ASN A 157 -9.04 -37.66 -9.76
N PHE A 158 -9.58 -36.45 -9.62
CA PHE A 158 -10.04 -35.65 -10.76
C PHE A 158 -9.65 -34.19 -10.52
N TRP A 159 -8.78 -33.64 -11.35
CA TRP A 159 -8.30 -32.29 -11.19
C TRP A 159 -9.17 -31.30 -11.98
N GLU A 160 -9.70 -30.29 -11.30
CA GLU A 160 -10.41 -29.15 -11.88
C GLU A 160 -10.19 -27.90 -11.03
N HIS A 161 -10.16 -26.75 -11.67
CA HIS A 161 -10.04 -25.45 -10.97
C HIS A 161 -10.92 -24.40 -11.64
N GLY A 162 -12.17 -24.31 -11.19
CA GLY A 162 -13.18 -23.43 -11.78
C GLY A 162 -13.48 -23.79 -13.24
N ALA A 163 -13.71 -22.78 -14.09
CA ALA A 163 -13.87 -22.97 -15.53
C ALA A 163 -12.50 -23.17 -16.20
N GLY A 164 -12.42 -24.14 -17.12
CA GLY A 164 -11.22 -24.41 -17.89
C GLY A 164 -10.87 -25.88 -18.06
N PRO A 165 -9.64 -26.18 -18.57
CA PRO A 165 -9.17 -27.53 -18.80
C PRO A 165 -9.13 -28.37 -17.54
N CYS A 166 -9.63 -29.61 -17.60
CA CYS A 166 -9.71 -30.52 -16.46
C CYS A 166 -9.67 -31.99 -16.92
N GLY A 167 -9.52 -32.91 -15.97
CA GLY A 167 -9.56 -34.31 -16.27
C GLY A 167 -9.21 -35.23 -15.10
N PRO A 168 -9.37 -36.58 -15.27
CA PRO A 168 -8.93 -37.55 -14.30
C PRO A 168 -7.43 -37.45 -14.07
N CYS A 169 -6.97 -37.83 -12.89
CA CYS A 169 -5.56 -37.85 -12.58
C CYS A 169 -5.11 -39.17 -11.91
N SER A 170 -3.82 -39.38 -11.96
CA SER A 170 -3.13 -40.48 -11.29
C SER A 170 -2.01 -39.94 -10.41
N GLU A 171 -2.13 -40.19 -9.13
CA GLU A 171 -1.16 -39.73 -8.15
C GLU A 171 -0.22 -40.87 -7.76
N ILE A 172 1.02 -40.51 -7.40
CA ILE A 172 2.02 -41.44 -6.90
C ILE A 172 2.33 -41.09 -5.44
N TYR A 173 2.02 -42.00 -4.55
CA TYR A 173 2.30 -41.91 -3.11
C TYR A 173 3.55 -42.68 -2.75
N TYR A 174 4.31 -42.20 -1.75
CA TYR A 174 5.46 -42.88 -1.17
C TYR A 174 5.19 -43.25 0.28
N ASP A 175 5.36 -44.54 0.64
CA ASP A 175 5.26 -45.01 2.04
C ASP A 175 6.54 -44.69 2.80
N ARG A 176 6.51 -43.72 3.67
CA ARG A 176 7.61 -43.28 4.53
C ARG A 176 7.85 -44.24 5.71
N GLY A 177 6.96 -45.22 5.88
CA GLY A 177 7.04 -46.21 6.93
C GLY A 177 6.13 -45.89 8.13
N ALA A 178 5.94 -46.95 8.95
CA ALA A 178 5.02 -46.90 10.08
C ALA A 178 5.27 -45.81 11.12
N LYS A 179 6.52 -45.34 11.25
CA LYS A 179 6.92 -44.29 12.18
C LYS A 179 6.20 -42.94 11.92
N TYR A 180 5.75 -42.71 10.68
CA TYR A 180 5.03 -41.52 10.27
C TYR A 180 3.50 -41.71 10.20
N GLY A 181 3.01 -42.92 10.51
CA GLY A 181 1.62 -43.24 10.48
C GLY A 181 0.84 -42.75 11.69
N CYS A 182 -0.50 -42.65 11.53
CA CYS A 182 -1.40 -42.21 12.61
C CYS A 182 -1.61 -43.27 13.73
N GLY A 183 -1.02 -44.43 13.59
CA GLY A 183 -1.17 -45.55 14.55
C GLY A 183 -2.55 -46.23 14.57
N LYS A 184 -3.50 -45.81 13.71
CA LYS A 184 -4.84 -46.36 13.62
C LYS A 184 -4.85 -47.65 12.76
N PRO A 185 -5.67 -48.69 13.10
CA PRO A 185 -5.92 -49.78 12.20
C PRO A 185 -6.51 -49.29 10.87
N GLY A 186 -5.98 -49.79 9.73
CA GLY A 186 -6.44 -49.36 8.41
C GLY A 186 -5.74 -48.12 7.84
N CYS A 187 -4.63 -47.65 8.43
CA CYS A 187 -3.76 -46.63 7.85
C CYS A 187 -3.25 -47.08 6.47
N THR A 188 -3.68 -46.41 5.40
CA THR A 188 -3.41 -46.74 3.99
C THR A 188 -3.26 -45.46 3.17
N VAL A 189 -3.04 -45.58 1.86
CA VAL A 189 -3.08 -44.46 0.91
C VAL A 189 -4.42 -43.72 1.01
N GLY A 190 -4.44 -42.40 0.98
CA GLY A 190 -5.60 -41.56 1.27
C GLY A 190 -5.78 -41.22 2.76
N CYS A 191 -4.96 -41.76 3.68
CA CYS A 191 -4.96 -41.29 5.07
C CYS A 191 -4.28 -39.93 5.19
N GLU A 192 -4.88 -39.03 5.96
CA GLU A 192 -4.35 -37.67 6.18
C GLU A 192 -3.02 -37.58 6.97
N CYS A 193 -2.50 -38.73 7.46
CA CYS A 193 -1.24 -38.77 8.16
C CYS A 193 -0.03 -38.69 7.20
N ASP A 194 1.16 -38.45 7.78
CA ASP A 194 2.40 -38.24 6.99
C ASP A 194 3.07 -39.54 6.50
N ARG A 195 2.42 -40.72 6.64
CA ARG A 195 2.98 -42.01 6.19
C ARG A 195 2.99 -42.12 4.67
N TYR A 196 1.84 -42.00 4.04
CA TYR A 196 1.69 -42.07 2.59
C TYR A 196 1.61 -40.64 2.05
N ILE A 197 2.76 -40.13 1.62
CA ILE A 197 2.83 -38.77 1.09
C ILE A 197 2.70 -38.81 -0.43
N GLU A 198 1.73 -38.07 -0.96
CA GLU A 198 1.64 -37.76 -2.39
C GLU A 198 2.87 -37.00 -2.82
N ILE A 199 3.64 -37.52 -3.78
CA ILE A 199 4.84 -36.88 -4.32
C ILE A 199 4.63 -36.37 -5.74
N TRP A 200 3.78 -37.00 -6.54
CA TRP A 200 3.56 -36.61 -7.94
C TRP A 200 2.11 -36.80 -8.37
N ASN A 201 1.52 -35.82 -9.03
CA ASN A 201 0.20 -35.89 -9.65
C ASN A 201 0.33 -35.81 -11.18
N ASN A 202 -0.18 -36.79 -11.92
CA ASN A 202 -0.28 -36.82 -13.37
C ASN A 202 -1.74 -36.55 -13.77
N VAL A 203 -2.02 -35.36 -14.29
CA VAL A 203 -3.36 -34.95 -14.73
C VAL A 203 -3.52 -35.21 -16.22
N PHE A 204 -4.55 -35.95 -16.58
CA PHE A 204 -4.90 -36.31 -17.97
C PHE A 204 -5.97 -35.35 -18.47
N THR A 205 -5.55 -34.17 -18.87
CA THR A 205 -6.42 -33.07 -19.30
C THR A 205 -7.09 -33.37 -20.62
N GLN A 206 -8.34 -33.77 -20.56
CA GLN A 206 -9.13 -34.16 -21.73
C GLN A 206 -10.54 -33.55 -21.79
N PHE A 207 -10.93 -32.78 -20.77
CA PHE A 207 -12.20 -32.07 -20.72
C PHE A 207 -12.01 -30.59 -20.47
N GLU A 208 -13.02 -29.81 -20.80
CA GLU A 208 -13.19 -28.42 -20.46
C GLU A 208 -14.44 -28.25 -19.62
N ASN A 209 -14.32 -27.68 -18.42
CA ASN A 209 -15.42 -27.35 -17.52
C ASN A 209 -15.88 -25.91 -17.81
N ASP A 210 -17.19 -25.70 -18.03
CA ASP A 210 -17.80 -24.38 -18.26
C ASP A 210 -17.98 -23.56 -16.96
N GLY A 211 -17.57 -24.09 -15.81
CA GLY A 211 -17.77 -23.48 -14.48
C GLY A 211 -19.13 -23.75 -13.85
N ASN A 212 -20.07 -24.42 -14.57
CA ASN A 212 -21.38 -24.81 -14.08
C ASN A 212 -21.50 -26.34 -13.88
N GLY A 213 -20.37 -27.06 -13.99
CA GLY A 213 -20.31 -28.51 -13.85
C GLY A 213 -20.61 -29.29 -15.15
N ASN A 214 -20.67 -28.63 -16.30
CA ASN A 214 -20.76 -29.30 -17.60
C ASN A 214 -19.36 -29.46 -18.20
N TYR A 215 -19.10 -30.70 -18.70
CA TYR A 215 -17.82 -31.09 -19.25
C TYR A 215 -17.96 -31.33 -20.75
N THR A 216 -17.10 -30.67 -21.54
CA THR A 216 -16.97 -30.94 -22.98
C THR A 216 -15.58 -31.52 -23.26
N THR A 217 -15.49 -32.47 -24.18
CA THR A 217 -14.20 -33.06 -24.54
C THR A 217 -13.36 -32.06 -25.31
N LEU A 218 -12.11 -31.86 -24.89
CA LEU A 218 -11.13 -31.02 -25.58
C LEU A 218 -10.81 -31.60 -26.97
N LYS A 219 -10.49 -30.71 -27.91
CA LYS A 219 -10.07 -31.10 -29.26
C LYS A 219 -8.76 -31.90 -29.26
N GLN A 220 -7.87 -31.61 -28.32
CA GLN A 220 -6.60 -32.31 -28.11
C GLN A 220 -6.52 -32.78 -26.65
N LYS A 221 -5.92 -33.94 -26.45
CA LYS A 221 -5.61 -34.47 -25.13
C LYS A 221 -4.26 -33.92 -24.67
N ASN A 222 -4.18 -33.45 -23.44
CA ASN A 222 -2.97 -32.83 -22.91
C ASN A 222 -2.53 -33.55 -21.63
N ILE A 223 -1.27 -33.39 -21.29
CA ILE A 223 -0.70 -33.79 -19.99
C ILE A 223 -0.31 -32.56 -19.21
N ASP A 224 -0.77 -32.52 -17.97
CA ASP A 224 -0.34 -31.60 -16.94
C ASP A 224 0.17 -32.42 -15.77
N THR A 225 1.38 -32.19 -15.30
CA THR A 225 1.90 -32.87 -14.10
C THR A 225 2.40 -31.88 -13.07
N GLY A 226 2.28 -32.26 -11.80
CA GLY A 226 2.78 -31.48 -10.67
C GLY A 226 3.44 -32.36 -9.61
N MET A 227 4.73 -32.10 -9.37
CA MET A 227 5.49 -32.73 -8.30
C MET A 227 6.12 -31.64 -7.42
N GLY A 228 5.76 -31.61 -6.14
CA GLY A 228 6.37 -30.66 -5.19
C GLY A 228 7.84 -31.02 -4.94
N LEU A 229 8.74 -30.13 -5.33
CA LEU A 229 10.19 -30.36 -5.18
C LEU A 229 10.59 -30.57 -3.72
N GLU A 230 10.03 -29.79 -2.80
CA GLU A 230 10.29 -29.92 -1.35
C GLU A 230 9.75 -31.24 -0.79
N ARG A 231 8.60 -31.73 -1.29
CA ARG A 231 8.07 -33.06 -0.89
C ARG A 231 8.96 -34.18 -1.40
N LEU A 232 9.40 -34.14 -2.65
CA LEU A 232 10.36 -35.08 -3.21
C LEU A 232 11.66 -35.07 -2.41
N ALA A 233 12.21 -33.90 -2.12
CA ALA A 233 13.42 -33.75 -1.33
C ALA A 233 13.28 -34.31 0.09
N THR A 234 12.10 -34.12 0.74
CA THR A 234 11.80 -34.72 2.06
C THR A 234 11.89 -36.23 2.05
N VAL A 235 11.39 -36.87 0.99
CA VAL A 235 11.46 -38.31 0.81
C VAL A 235 12.88 -38.78 0.53
N VAL A 236 13.59 -38.14 -0.40
CA VAL A 236 14.94 -38.54 -0.85
C VAL A 236 15.97 -38.32 0.24
N GLN A 237 15.86 -37.29 1.04
CA GLN A 237 16.75 -36.98 2.15
C GLN A 237 16.37 -37.74 3.45
N ASP A 238 15.25 -38.49 3.44
CA ASP A 238 14.67 -39.21 4.61
C ASP A 238 14.59 -38.34 5.86
N VAL A 239 14.03 -37.12 5.69
CA VAL A 239 13.86 -36.13 6.78
C VAL A 239 12.43 -36.04 7.23
N ASP A 240 12.18 -35.55 8.46
CA ASP A 240 10.86 -35.57 9.08
C ASP A 240 9.87 -34.59 8.42
N SER A 241 10.36 -33.44 7.95
CA SER A 241 9.52 -32.38 7.38
C SER A 241 10.25 -31.60 6.27
N ILE A 242 9.51 -30.82 5.50
CA ILE A 242 10.06 -29.89 4.51
C ILE A 242 11.05 -28.89 5.14
N PHE A 243 10.91 -28.58 6.43
CA PHE A 243 11.79 -27.67 7.17
C PHE A 243 13.16 -28.32 7.52
N ASP A 244 13.29 -29.60 7.31
CA ASP A 244 14.54 -30.36 7.51
C ASP A 244 15.28 -30.63 6.18
N VAL A 245 14.68 -30.24 5.01
CA VAL A 245 15.33 -30.31 3.68
C VAL A 245 16.52 -29.35 3.63
N ASP A 246 17.62 -29.76 3.05
CA ASP A 246 18.95 -29.13 3.10
C ASP A 246 18.94 -27.59 2.96
N THR A 247 18.36 -27.03 1.90
CA THR A 247 18.31 -25.58 1.67
C THR A 247 17.39 -24.85 2.67
N ILE A 248 16.26 -25.47 3.02
CA ILE A 248 15.29 -24.91 3.98
C ILE A 248 15.84 -25.03 5.41
N LYS A 249 16.53 -26.15 5.69
CA LYS A 249 17.22 -26.37 6.96
C LYS A 249 18.29 -25.30 7.21
N ALA A 250 19.07 -24.91 6.20
CA ALA A 250 20.07 -23.86 6.35
C ALA A 250 19.42 -22.54 6.81
N LEU A 251 18.27 -22.19 6.25
CA LEU A 251 17.49 -21.01 6.65
C LEU A 251 16.92 -21.17 8.07
N ARG A 252 16.32 -22.32 8.38
CA ARG A 252 15.79 -22.64 9.71
C ARG A 252 16.88 -22.54 10.78
N ASP A 253 18.05 -23.11 10.50
CA ASP A 253 19.19 -23.08 11.42
C ASP A 253 19.69 -21.65 11.65
N LYS A 254 19.61 -20.78 10.61
CA LYS A 254 19.91 -19.35 10.76
C LYS A 254 18.88 -18.63 11.63
N VAL A 255 17.59 -18.97 11.56
CA VAL A 255 16.57 -18.48 12.49
C VAL A 255 16.90 -18.92 13.93
N CYS A 256 17.28 -20.19 14.14
CA CYS A 256 17.68 -20.71 15.44
C CYS A 256 18.91 -19.98 16.02
N GLU A 257 19.90 -19.70 15.19
CA GLU A 257 21.09 -18.92 15.55
C GLU A 257 20.73 -17.52 16.05
N LEU A 258 19.94 -16.78 15.26
CA LEU A 258 19.52 -15.43 15.61
C LEU A 258 18.64 -15.38 16.88
N ALA A 259 17.81 -16.39 17.06
CA ALA A 259 16.93 -16.53 18.24
C ALA A 259 17.66 -17.08 19.47
N ASN A 260 18.87 -17.61 19.32
CA ASN A 260 19.57 -18.40 20.36
C ASN A 260 18.66 -19.50 20.93
N LYS A 261 17.97 -20.26 20.04
CA LYS A 261 17.05 -21.35 20.37
C LYS A 261 17.47 -22.63 19.67
N GLU A 262 17.18 -23.77 20.29
CA GLU A 262 17.42 -25.10 19.72
C GLU A 262 16.10 -25.65 19.14
N TYR A 263 16.10 -26.06 17.87
CA TYR A 263 14.95 -26.66 17.20
C TYR A 263 14.64 -28.06 17.76
N LYS A 264 13.38 -28.44 17.83
CA LYS A 264 12.83 -29.67 18.43
C LYS A 264 12.94 -29.73 19.98
N LYS A 265 13.20 -28.61 20.64
CA LYS A 265 13.28 -28.54 22.08
C LYS A 265 11.96 -28.11 22.73
N GLU A 266 11.22 -27.19 22.13
CA GLU A 266 9.93 -26.72 22.61
C GLU A 266 8.99 -26.46 21.42
N TYR A 267 7.81 -27.09 21.43
CA TYR A 267 6.85 -27.05 20.32
C TYR A 267 6.49 -25.63 19.89
N LYS A 268 6.30 -24.69 20.83
CA LYS A 268 5.96 -23.29 20.50
C LYS A 268 7.10 -22.58 19.78
N TRP A 269 8.36 -22.88 20.14
CA TRP A 269 9.52 -22.37 19.40
C TRP A 269 9.58 -22.96 18.01
N ASP A 270 9.34 -24.26 17.89
CA ASP A 270 9.36 -24.96 16.60
C ASP A 270 8.35 -24.36 15.61
N VAL A 271 7.12 -24.11 16.09
CA VAL A 271 6.08 -23.46 15.28
C VAL A 271 6.55 -22.08 14.80
N SER A 272 7.07 -21.25 15.71
CA SER A 272 7.54 -19.89 15.36
C SER A 272 8.75 -19.92 14.43
N ILE A 273 9.70 -20.84 14.64
CA ILE A 273 10.88 -21.02 13.77
C ILE A 273 10.45 -21.42 12.35
N ARG A 274 9.52 -22.37 12.22
CA ARG A 274 8.98 -22.81 10.92
C ARG A 274 8.24 -21.67 10.20
N ILE A 275 7.41 -20.91 10.92
CA ILE A 275 6.67 -19.76 10.36
C ILE A 275 7.66 -18.71 9.82
N VAL A 276 8.67 -18.33 10.61
CA VAL A 276 9.69 -17.36 10.15
C VAL A 276 10.41 -17.89 8.91
N THR A 277 10.80 -19.16 8.93
CA THR A 277 11.50 -19.82 7.80
C THR A 277 10.66 -19.81 6.52
N ASP A 278 9.40 -20.23 6.59
CA ASP A 278 8.47 -20.27 5.46
C ASP A 278 8.21 -18.88 4.89
N HIS A 279 7.86 -17.95 5.78
CA HIS A 279 7.38 -16.63 5.36
C HIS A 279 8.49 -15.76 4.80
N ILE A 280 9.72 -15.85 5.30
CA ILE A 280 10.84 -15.09 4.73
C ILE A 280 11.26 -15.64 3.36
N ARG A 281 11.22 -16.98 3.18
CA ARG A 281 11.42 -17.60 1.87
C ARG A 281 10.37 -17.10 0.89
N SER A 282 9.09 -17.16 1.24
CA SER A 282 7.99 -16.67 0.44
C SER A 282 8.11 -15.19 0.08
N ALA A 283 8.38 -14.33 1.08
CA ALA A 283 8.52 -12.89 0.88
C ALA A 283 9.69 -12.53 -0.03
N THR A 284 10.83 -13.21 0.08
CA THR A 284 12.01 -13.00 -0.76
C THR A 284 11.69 -13.22 -2.24
N PHE A 285 11.03 -14.34 -2.57
CA PHE A 285 10.62 -14.63 -3.96
C PHE A 285 9.52 -13.68 -4.46
N MET A 286 8.52 -13.37 -3.64
CA MET A 286 7.46 -12.42 -4.02
C MET A 286 8.02 -11.03 -4.34
N ILE A 287 8.96 -10.51 -3.53
CA ILE A 287 9.59 -9.20 -3.79
C ILE A 287 10.45 -9.26 -5.05
N SER A 288 11.20 -10.36 -5.26
CA SER A 288 11.98 -10.55 -6.49
C SER A 288 11.12 -10.50 -7.75
N ASP A 289 9.87 -10.98 -7.67
CA ASP A 289 8.91 -10.94 -8.77
C ASP A 289 8.12 -9.61 -8.86
N GLY A 290 8.56 -8.57 -8.12
CA GLY A 290 8.03 -7.21 -8.22
C GLY A 290 6.83 -6.91 -7.32
N ILE A 291 6.43 -7.84 -6.43
CA ILE A 291 5.31 -7.61 -5.51
C ILE A 291 5.76 -6.70 -4.37
N MET A 292 5.01 -5.63 -4.13
CA MET A 292 5.28 -4.66 -3.05
C MET A 292 4.22 -4.75 -1.95
N PRO A 293 4.60 -4.56 -0.66
CA PRO A 293 3.64 -4.57 0.43
C PRO A 293 2.56 -3.49 0.26
N SER A 294 1.29 -3.90 0.28
CA SER A 294 0.14 -3.00 0.17
C SER A 294 -1.01 -3.41 1.09
N ASN A 295 -2.12 -2.68 1.07
CA ASN A 295 -3.32 -2.99 1.89
C ASN A 295 -4.31 -3.91 1.18
N GLU A 296 -4.13 -4.20 -0.11
CA GLU A 296 -5.07 -4.98 -0.91
C GLU A 296 -4.33 -5.92 -1.85
N GLY A 297 -5.03 -6.95 -2.32
CA GLY A 297 -4.56 -7.87 -3.35
C GLY A 297 -3.27 -8.61 -2.95
N ARG A 298 -2.40 -8.87 -3.93
CA ARG A 298 -1.16 -9.64 -3.73
C ARG A 298 -0.15 -8.96 -2.79
N GLY A 299 -0.14 -7.64 -2.75
CA GLY A 299 0.72 -6.89 -1.82
C GLY A 299 0.27 -7.02 -0.37
N TYR A 300 -1.03 -7.24 -0.12
CA TYR A 300 -1.53 -7.57 1.22
C TYR A 300 -1.02 -8.94 1.68
N VAL A 301 -1.03 -9.93 0.80
CA VAL A 301 -0.46 -11.26 1.11
C VAL A 301 1.01 -11.13 1.52
N LEU A 302 1.82 -10.42 0.73
CA LEU A 302 3.22 -10.17 1.07
C LEU A 302 3.38 -9.46 2.42
N ARG A 303 2.61 -8.41 2.65
CA ARG A 303 2.64 -7.67 3.94
C ARG A 303 2.28 -8.56 5.11
N ARG A 304 1.26 -9.40 4.96
CA ARG A 304 0.85 -10.38 5.98
C ARG A 304 1.99 -11.33 6.34
N LEU A 305 2.66 -11.91 5.34
CA LEU A 305 3.79 -12.82 5.55
C LEU A 305 4.96 -12.12 6.28
N ILE A 306 5.36 -10.92 5.84
CA ILE A 306 6.45 -10.16 6.47
C ILE A 306 6.12 -9.85 7.94
N ARG A 307 4.91 -9.36 8.22
CA ARG A 307 4.50 -8.98 9.59
C ARG A 307 4.34 -10.19 10.50
N ARG A 308 3.83 -11.30 9.97
CA ARG A 308 3.72 -12.55 10.73
C ARG A 308 5.11 -13.11 11.05
N ALA A 309 6.05 -13.09 10.10
CA ALA A 309 7.45 -13.44 10.36
C ALA A 309 8.11 -12.54 11.42
N ALA A 310 7.92 -11.22 11.34
CA ALA A 310 8.46 -10.28 12.31
C ALA A 310 7.89 -10.51 13.73
N ARG A 311 6.58 -10.77 13.85
CA ARG A 311 5.95 -11.13 15.15
C ARG A 311 6.56 -12.41 15.73
N HIS A 312 6.64 -13.48 14.93
CA HIS A 312 7.18 -14.75 15.42
C HIS A 312 8.67 -14.65 15.76
N GLY A 313 9.45 -13.81 15.05
CA GLY A 313 10.82 -13.50 15.43
C GLY A 313 10.89 -12.83 16.81
N LYS A 314 9.99 -11.88 17.09
CA LYS A 314 9.88 -11.24 18.40
C LYS A 314 9.46 -12.23 19.51
N LEU A 315 8.53 -13.16 19.23
CA LEU A 315 8.16 -14.23 20.16
C LEU A 315 9.33 -15.18 20.45
N LEU A 316 10.26 -15.36 19.52
CA LEU A 316 11.50 -16.12 19.71
C LEU A 316 12.58 -15.34 20.46
N GLY A 317 12.37 -14.03 20.71
CA GLY A 317 13.33 -13.15 21.38
C GLY A 317 14.38 -12.54 20.45
N ILE A 318 14.14 -12.48 19.14
CA ILE A 318 15.01 -11.79 18.19
C ILE A 318 14.72 -10.28 18.28
N ASP A 319 15.71 -9.51 18.70
CA ASP A 319 15.60 -8.06 18.78
C ASP A 319 16.06 -7.36 17.50
N GLY A 320 15.43 -6.25 17.17
CA GLY A 320 15.82 -5.39 16.05
C GLY A 320 15.33 -5.90 14.69
N ARG A 321 16.15 -5.68 13.66
CA ARG A 321 15.88 -6.10 12.29
C ARG A 321 16.63 -7.36 11.96
N PHE A 322 15.96 -8.34 11.42
CA PHE A 322 16.55 -9.65 11.13
C PHE A 322 16.08 -10.26 9.78
N LEU A 323 14.96 -9.79 9.22
CA LEU A 323 14.38 -10.40 8.02
C LEU A 323 15.31 -10.29 6.80
N SER A 324 16.00 -9.17 6.61
CA SER A 324 16.98 -9.02 5.53
C SER A 324 18.17 -9.98 5.67
N THR A 325 18.63 -10.24 6.90
CA THR A 325 19.70 -11.22 7.18
C THR A 325 19.27 -12.65 6.83
N LEU A 326 18.01 -13.01 7.13
CA LEU A 326 17.46 -14.31 6.76
C LEU A 326 17.24 -14.42 5.24
N SER A 327 16.78 -13.36 4.59
CA SER A 327 16.62 -13.31 3.14
C SER A 327 17.94 -13.52 2.39
N GLU A 328 19.07 -13.09 2.95
CA GLU A 328 20.40 -13.41 2.39
C GLU A 328 20.64 -14.92 2.31
N THR A 329 20.28 -15.67 3.35
CA THR A 329 20.38 -17.13 3.32
C THR A 329 19.48 -17.76 2.26
N VAL A 330 18.26 -17.21 2.04
CA VAL A 330 17.36 -17.66 0.97
C VAL A 330 18.00 -17.43 -0.41
N ILE A 331 18.56 -16.26 -0.64
CA ILE A 331 19.21 -15.90 -1.90
C ILE A 331 20.40 -16.83 -2.17
N GLU A 332 21.30 -16.98 -1.20
CA GLU A 332 22.48 -17.84 -1.32
C GLU A 332 22.11 -19.30 -1.64
N SER A 333 21.07 -19.83 -1.04
CA SER A 333 20.64 -21.23 -1.25
C SER A 333 19.84 -21.45 -2.55
N SER A 334 19.33 -20.38 -3.18
CA SER A 334 18.41 -20.47 -4.32
C SER A 334 18.94 -19.83 -5.61
N LYS A 335 20.03 -19.04 -5.58
CA LYS A 335 20.54 -18.27 -6.73
C LYS A 335 20.94 -19.11 -7.95
N ASP A 336 21.30 -20.38 -7.74
CA ASP A 336 21.65 -21.27 -8.86
C ASP A 336 20.44 -21.61 -9.73
N GLY A 337 19.25 -21.71 -9.13
CA GLY A 337 17.99 -21.91 -9.86
C GLY A 337 17.31 -20.60 -10.26
N TYR A 338 17.58 -19.52 -9.52
CA TYR A 338 16.92 -18.21 -9.64
C TYR A 338 17.93 -17.06 -9.52
N PRO A 339 18.76 -16.83 -10.54
CA PRO A 339 19.83 -15.81 -10.49
C PRO A 339 19.30 -14.40 -10.29
N GLU A 340 18.03 -14.12 -10.67
CA GLU A 340 17.37 -12.84 -10.42
C GLU A 340 17.29 -12.45 -8.94
N LEU A 341 17.38 -13.40 -8.02
CA LEU A 341 17.42 -13.11 -6.59
C LEU A 341 18.68 -12.33 -6.19
N GLU A 342 19.84 -12.71 -6.74
CA GLU A 342 21.11 -12.02 -6.49
C GLU A 342 21.10 -10.63 -7.16
N GLU A 343 20.60 -10.53 -8.39
CA GLU A 343 20.50 -9.27 -9.13
C GLU A 343 19.64 -8.24 -8.38
N LYS A 344 18.56 -8.70 -7.73
CA LYS A 344 17.59 -7.86 -7.00
C LYS A 344 17.81 -7.79 -5.49
N LYS A 345 18.93 -8.36 -4.97
CA LYS A 345 19.24 -8.47 -3.54
C LYS A 345 19.08 -7.15 -2.78
N SER A 346 19.61 -6.07 -3.31
CA SER A 346 19.55 -4.74 -2.69
C SER A 346 18.10 -4.25 -2.53
N MET A 347 17.26 -4.45 -3.55
CA MET A 347 15.83 -4.09 -3.51
C MET A 347 15.07 -4.95 -2.50
N ILE A 348 15.31 -6.27 -2.51
CA ILE A 348 14.67 -7.21 -1.58
C ILE A 348 14.96 -6.80 -0.14
N PHE A 349 16.22 -6.54 0.19
CA PHE A 349 16.62 -6.11 1.54
C PHE A 349 15.98 -4.79 1.95
N LYS A 350 15.92 -3.83 1.03
CA LYS A 350 15.32 -2.52 1.30
C LYS A 350 13.82 -2.65 1.61
N VAL A 351 13.07 -3.41 0.80
CA VAL A 351 11.63 -3.63 1.01
C VAL A 351 11.35 -4.33 2.34
N LEU A 352 12.09 -5.42 2.62
CA LEU A 352 11.95 -6.15 3.89
C LEU A 352 12.23 -5.25 5.09
N SER A 353 13.38 -4.55 5.07
CA SER A 353 13.79 -3.68 6.16
C SER A 353 12.81 -2.52 6.41
N GLU A 354 12.26 -1.93 5.37
CA GLU A 354 11.28 -0.84 5.50
C GLU A 354 9.94 -1.33 6.08
N GLU A 355 9.39 -2.46 5.60
CA GLU A 355 8.14 -2.99 6.14
C GLU A 355 8.32 -3.51 7.57
N GLU A 356 9.45 -4.17 7.89
CA GLU A 356 9.82 -4.60 9.24
C GLU A 356 9.94 -3.39 10.19
N ASN A 357 10.61 -2.31 9.78
CA ASN A 357 10.73 -1.08 10.56
C ASN A 357 9.37 -0.43 10.82
N LYS A 358 8.51 -0.34 9.81
CA LYS A 358 7.15 0.20 9.96
C LYS A 358 6.34 -0.61 10.96
N PHE A 359 6.42 -1.94 10.86
CA PHE A 359 5.69 -2.83 11.75
C PHE A 359 6.25 -2.80 13.17
N ASN A 360 7.57 -2.82 13.37
CA ASN A 360 8.20 -2.74 14.69
C ASN A 360 7.85 -1.46 15.44
N LYS A 361 7.60 -0.33 14.74
CA LYS A 361 7.12 0.91 15.39
C LYS A 361 5.67 0.82 15.90
N THR A 362 4.85 -0.01 15.29
CA THR A 362 3.41 -0.08 15.56
C THR A 362 3.00 -1.32 16.35
N ILE A 363 3.80 -2.40 16.32
CA ILE A 363 3.45 -3.68 16.92
C ILE A 363 3.25 -3.57 18.45
N ASP A 364 4.15 -2.88 19.16
CA ASP A 364 4.05 -2.75 20.62
C ASP A 364 2.81 -1.94 21.01
N THR A 365 2.51 -0.89 20.25
CA THR A 365 1.29 -0.09 20.47
C THR A 365 0.04 -0.91 20.17
N GLY A 366 0.03 -1.67 19.06
CA GLY A 366 -1.08 -2.53 18.69
C GLY A 366 -1.34 -3.65 19.69
N LEU A 367 -0.27 -4.31 20.19
CA LEU A 367 -0.37 -5.35 21.23
C LEU A 367 -0.90 -4.80 22.57
N ASN A 368 -0.46 -3.61 22.99
CA ASN A 368 -0.95 -2.99 24.20
C ASN A 368 -2.44 -2.64 24.10
N ILE A 369 -2.87 -2.06 22.97
CA ILE A 369 -4.27 -1.74 22.71
C ILE A 369 -5.13 -3.02 22.65
N LEU A 370 -4.64 -4.09 22.00
CA LEU A 370 -5.34 -5.36 21.97
C LEU A 370 -5.45 -5.96 23.38
N ALA A 371 -4.41 -5.86 24.21
CA ALA A 371 -4.45 -6.31 25.60
C ALA A 371 -5.49 -5.53 26.43
N ASP A 372 -5.59 -4.21 26.25
CA ASP A 372 -6.62 -3.38 26.90
C ASP A 372 -8.04 -3.80 26.45
N MET A 373 -8.22 -4.06 25.15
CA MET A 373 -9.49 -4.57 24.61
C MET A 373 -9.84 -5.96 25.16
N GLU A 374 -8.87 -6.85 25.31
CA GLU A 374 -9.07 -8.16 25.94
C GLU A 374 -9.50 -8.06 27.40
N GLU A 375 -8.92 -7.13 28.17
CA GLU A 375 -9.35 -6.89 29.55
C GLU A 375 -10.79 -6.37 29.60
N GLU A 376 -11.17 -5.50 28.67
CA GLU A 376 -12.54 -5.01 28.57
C GLU A 376 -13.53 -6.15 28.19
N MET A 377 -13.15 -7.01 27.22
CA MET A 377 -13.93 -8.17 26.86
C MET A 377 -14.14 -9.11 28.05
N LYS A 378 -13.09 -9.40 28.84
CA LYS A 378 -13.19 -10.22 30.06
C LYS A 378 -14.13 -9.63 31.09
N LYS A 379 -14.06 -8.29 31.32
CA LYS A 379 -14.94 -7.58 32.22
C LYS A 379 -16.41 -7.64 31.80
N ASN A 380 -16.67 -7.65 30.49
CA ASN A 380 -18.01 -7.66 29.91
C ASN A 380 -18.50 -9.06 29.55
N ASN A 381 -17.78 -10.13 29.88
CA ASN A 381 -18.04 -11.53 29.49
C ASN A 381 -18.26 -11.74 27.97
N GLN A 382 -17.52 -10.97 27.17
CA GLN A 382 -17.53 -11.11 25.72
C GLN A 382 -16.54 -12.19 25.29
N THR A 383 -16.93 -12.98 24.29
CA THR A 383 -16.09 -14.06 23.72
C THR A 383 -15.48 -13.69 22.39
N GLN A 384 -15.92 -12.56 21.79
CA GLN A 384 -15.44 -12.08 20.50
C GLN A 384 -15.11 -10.58 20.58
N LEU A 385 -14.03 -10.18 19.92
CA LEU A 385 -13.71 -8.77 19.66
C LEU A 385 -14.67 -8.22 18.62
N SER A 386 -15.24 -7.04 18.86
CA SER A 386 -16.14 -6.41 17.87
C SER A 386 -15.41 -6.07 16.57
N GLY A 387 -16.11 -6.21 15.44
CA GLY A 387 -15.58 -5.88 14.13
C GLY A 387 -15.10 -4.44 13.99
N GLU A 388 -15.72 -3.50 14.71
CA GLU A 388 -15.32 -2.08 14.76
C GLU A 388 -13.96 -1.90 15.46
N ASN A 389 -13.70 -2.62 16.55
CA ASN A 389 -12.42 -2.60 17.25
C ASN A 389 -11.32 -3.30 16.44
N ALA A 390 -11.64 -4.43 15.81
CA ALA A 390 -10.73 -5.13 14.89
C ALA A 390 -10.37 -4.24 13.68
N PHE A 391 -11.35 -3.52 13.12
CA PHE A 391 -11.12 -2.55 12.05
C PHE A 391 -10.26 -1.38 12.50
N LYS A 392 -10.43 -0.87 13.71
CA LYS A 392 -9.60 0.20 14.27
C LYS A 392 -8.13 -0.23 14.41
N LEU A 393 -7.87 -1.47 14.85
CA LEU A 393 -6.52 -2.05 14.89
C LEU A 393 -5.92 -2.14 13.50
N TYR A 394 -6.71 -2.56 12.51
CA TYR A 394 -6.28 -2.68 11.11
C TYR A 394 -5.99 -1.32 10.45
N ASP A 395 -6.95 -0.38 10.49
CA ASP A 395 -6.91 0.88 9.73
C ASP A 395 -5.95 1.89 10.35
N THR A 396 -5.97 2.02 11.68
CA THR A 396 -5.20 3.06 12.39
C THR A 396 -3.79 2.60 12.75
N TYR A 397 -3.64 1.35 13.18
CA TYR A 397 -2.36 0.82 13.67
C TYR A 397 -1.70 -0.16 12.70
N GLY A 398 -2.34 -0.44 11.56
CA GLY A 398 -1.80 -1.35 10.54
C GLY A 398 -1.63 -2.78 11.07
N PHE A 399 -2.45 -3.20 12.03
CA PHE A 399 -2.43 -4.53 12.63
C PHE A 399 -3.34 -5.46 11.82
N PRO A 400 -2.83 -6.44 11.06
CA PRO A 400 -3.66 -7.27 10.19
C PRO A 400 -4.75 -8.01 10.96
N LEU A 401 -5.94 -8.20 10.36
CA LEU A 401 -7.08 -8.87 11.00
C LEU A 401 -6.71 -10.27 11.50
N ASP A 402 -6.13 -11.07 10.63
CA ASP A 402 -5.71 -12.45 10.90
C ASP A 402 -4.61 -12.54 11.98
N LEU A 403 -3.77 -11.51 12.13
CA LEU A 403 -2.86 -11.41 13.26
C LEU A 403 -3.61 -11.15 14.58
N THR A 404 -4.67 -10.36 14.53
CA THR A 404 -5.57 -10.12 15.66
C THR A 404 -6.31 -11.41 16.02
N GLU A 405 -6.82 -12.14 15.04
CA GLU A 405 -7.48 -13.45 15.20
C GLU A 405 -6.54 -14.46 15.85
N GLU A 406 -5.33 -14.66 15.30
CA GLU A 406 -4.34 -15.60 15.82
C GLU A 406 -4.00 -15.32 17.30
N ILE A 407 -3.82 -14.04 17.68
CA ILE A 407 -3.52 -13.67 19.06
C ILE A 407 -4.70 -13.91 20.00
N LEU A 408 -5.92 -13.66 19.53
CA LEU A 408 -7.13 -13.85 20.31
C LEU A 408 -7.47 -15.32 20.47
N GLU A 409 -7.31 -16.14 19.42
CA GLU A 409 -7.51 -17.59 19.45
C GLU A 409 -6.55 -18.28 20.42
N GLU A 410 -5.27 -17.85 20.48
CA GLU A 410 -4.29 -18.35 21.48
C GLU A 410 -4.78 -18.16 22.92
N LYS A 411 -5.70 -17.20 23.14
CA LYS A 411 -6.27 -16.85 24.44
C LYS A 411 -7.72 -17.28 24.62
N GLY A 412 -8.30 -17.99 23.63
CA GLY A 412 -9.65 -18.53 23.65
C GLY A 412 -10.75 -17.50 23.31
N PHE A 413 -10.40 -16.43 22.61
CA PHE A 413 -11.33 -15.43 22.08
C PHE A 413 -11.43 -15.52 20.56
N GLY A 414 -12.53 -14.99 19.99
CA GLY A 414 -12.72 -14.83 18.54
C GLY A 414 -12.78 -13.37 18.11
N VAL A 415 -13.03 -13.15 16.83
CA VAL A 415 -13.26 -11.83 16.19
C VAL A 415 -14.58 -11.86 15.44
N ASP A 416 -15.30 -10.74 15.44
CA ASP A 416 -16.48 -10.50 14.61
C ASP A 416 -16.04 -10.08 13.21
N GLU A 417 -15.78 -11.07 12.34
CA GLU A 417 -15.34 -10.83 10.95
C GLU A 417 -16.37 -10.10 10.11
N ASP A 418 -17.67 -10.37 10.33
CA ASP A 418 -18.73 -9.74 9.54
C ASP A 418 -18.85 -8.25 9.87
N GLY A 419 -18.80 -7.90 11.14
CA GLY A 419 -18.71 -6.51 11.57
C GLY A 419 -17.44 -5.80 11.09
N PHE A 420 -16.30 -6.49 10.98
CA PHE A 420 -15.08 -5.97 10.36
C PHE A 420 -15.28 -5.67 8.87
N LYS A 421 -15.92 -6.60 8.11
CA LYS A 421 -16.23 -6.41 6.69
C LYS A 421 -17.17 -5.22 6.47
N GLU A 422 -18.17 -5.05 7.33
CA GLU A 422 -19.08 -3.89 7.30
C GLU A 422 -18.33 -2.57 7.55
N ALA A 423 -17.47 -2.51 8.57
CA ALA A 423 -16.66 -1.32 8.87
C ALA A 423 -15.71 -0.96 7.70
N MET A 424 -15.11 -1.96 7.07
CA MET A 424 -14.29 -1.82 5.86
C MET A 424 -15.10 -1.23 4.70
N GLU A 425 -16.32 -1.73 4.45
CA GLU A 425 -17.20 -1.21 3.39
C GLU A 425 -17.64 0.23 3.65
N VAL A 426 -17.92 0.60 4.90
CA VAL A 426 -18.23 1.99 5.29
C VAL A 426 -17.06 2.91 4.96
N GLN A 427 -15.83 2.50 5.28
CA GLN A 427 -14.61 3.26 4.98
C GLN A 427 -14.39 3.39 3.46
N ARG A 428 -14.55 2.29 2.70
CA ARG A 428 -14.49 2.30 1.23
C ARG A 428 -15.51 3.26 0.62
N LYS A 429 -16.75 3.26 1.12
CA LYS A 429 -17.81 4.19 0.68
C LYS A 429 -17.45 5.64 1.00
N LYS A 430 -16.92 5.93 2.21
CA LYS A 430 -16.42 7.26 2.58
C LYS A 430 -15.27 7.72 1.67
N ALA A 431 -14.30 6.85 1.40
CA ALA A 431 -13.19 7.14 0.50
C ALA A 431 -13.66 7.39 -0.95
N ARG A 432 -14.67 6.62 -1.43
CA ARG A 432 -15.30 6.84 -2.75
C ARG A 432 -16.09 8.14 -2.80
N SER A 433 -16.82 8.49 -1.75
CA SER A 433 -17.61 9.74 -1.69
C SER A 433 -16.73 10.99 -1.51
N ALA A 434 -15.57 10.88 -0.88
CA ALA A 434 -14.59 11.95 -0.75
C ALA A 434 -13.85 12.26 -2.07
N ARG A 435 -13.78 11.28 -3.00
CA ARG A 435 -13.39 11.56 -4.38
C ARG A 435 -14.54 12.33 -5.02
N LYS A 436 -14.32 13.63 -5.31
CA LYS A 436 -15.22 14.40 -6.17
C LYS A 436 -15.55 13.52 -7.37
N LYS A 437 -16.87 13.40 -7.71
CA LYS A 437 -17.36 12.71 -8.90
C LYS A 437 -16.58 13.20 -10.13
N THR A 438 -15.52 12.50 -10.48
CA THR A 438 -14.98 12.55 -11.82
C THR A 438 -15.69 11.42 -12.55
N ASN A 439 -16.55 11.76 -13.49
CA ASN A 439 -17.24 10.83 -14.37
C ASN A 439 -16.21 10.10 -15.23
N TYR A 440 -15.67 8.98 -14.71
CA TYR A 440 -14.92 8.03 -15.50
C TYR A 440 -15.77 6.76 -15.57
N MET A 441 -16.33 6.53 -16.78
CA MET A 441 -17.13 5.36 -17.17
C MET A 441 -18.19 4.89 -16.15
N GLY A 442 -19.43 5.34 -16.33
CA GLY A 442 -20.61 4.60 -15.92
C GLY A 442 -21.30 5.03 -14.66
N ALA A 443 -21.93 6.19 -14.70
CA ALA A 443 -23.12 6.44 -13.90
C ALA A 443 -23.87 7.63 -14.52
N ASP A 444 -24.67 7.41 -15.42
CA ASP A 444 -25.85 8.06 -16.01
C ASP A 444 -25.91 7.73 -17.51
N ALA A 445 -25.74 6.43 -17.76
CA ALA A 445 -25.68 5.82 -19.09
C ALA A 445 -27.04 5.83 -19.82
N THR A 446 -28.11 6.25 -19.19
CA THR A 446 -29.48 6.02 -19.68
C THR A 446 -29.81 6.79 -20.97
N VAL A 447 -29.29 8.00 -21.17
CA VAL A 447 -29.55 8.76 -22.40
C VAL A 447 -28.69 8.31 -23.56
N TYR A 448 -27.43 8.03 -23.34
CA TYR A 448 -26.49 7.60 -24.38
C TYR A 448 -26.74 6.16 -24.87
N GLU A 449 -27.39 5.31 -24.06
CA GLU A 449 -27.85 3.96 -24.45
C GLU A 449 -28.97 3.99 -25.49
N GLN A 450 -29.73 5.11 -25.57
CA GLN A 450 -30.80 5.32 -26.54
C GLN A 450 -30.26 5.73 -27.93
N LEU A 451 -28.98 6.08 -28.02
CA LEU A 451 -28.36 6.41 -29.31
C LEU A 451 -28.27 5.17 -30.19
N ASP A 452 -28.50 5.38 -31.51
CA ASP A 452 -28.39 4.28 -32.48
C ASP A 452 -27.03 3.57 -32.36
N LYS A 453 -27.08 2.24 -32.22
CA LYS A 453 -25.89 1.39 -32.08
C LYS A 453 -25.01 1.37 -33.34
N ALA A 454 -25.57 1.70 -34.50
CA ALA A 454 -24.84 1.77 -35.75
C ALA A 454 -23.97 3.04 -35.89
N LEU A 455 -24.22 4.07 -35.08
CA LEU A 455 -23.41 5.28 -35.11
C LEU A 455 -22.02 5.02 -34.52
N THR A 456 -21.01 5.52 -35.21
CA THR A 456 -19.60 5.55 -34.76
C THR A 456 -19.00 6.91 -35.06
N THR A 457 -17.98 7.32 -34.33
CA THR A 457 -17.27 8.57 -34.60
C THR A 457 -15.82 8.27 -34.96
N LYS A 458 -15.36 8.74 -36.10
CA LYS A 458 -13.97 8.61 -36.54
C LYS A 458 -13.13 9.73 -35.92
N PHE A 459 -12.12 9.36 -35.13
CA PHE A 459 -11.18 10.33 -34.55
C PHE A 459 -10.06 10.66 -35.57
N VAL A 460 -9.84 11.95 -35.84
CA VAL A 460 -8.81 12.47 -36.75
C VAL A 460 -7.86 13.48 -36.09
N GLY A 461 -7.97 13.62 -34.77
CA GLY A 461 -7.30 14.67 -33.99
C GLY A 461 -5.82 14.43 -33.70
N TYR A 462 -5.20 13.35 -34.21
CA TYR A 462 -3.74 13.25 -34.20
C TYR A 462 -3.07 14.20 -35.20
N ASP A 463 -3.72 14.40 -36.37
CA ASP A 463 -3.14 15.18 -37.47
C ASP A 463 -3.84 16.53 -37.68
N LYS A 464 -5.09 16.66 -37.20
CA LYS A 464 -5.92 17.84 -37.46
C LYS A 464 -6.47 18.43 -36.16
N LEU A 465 -6.47 19.75 -36.05
CA LEU A 465 -7.15 20.50 -35.00
C LEU A 465 -8.49 21.11 -35.47
N ILE A 466 -8.75 21.07 -36.77
CA ILE A 466 -9.97 21.54 -37.40
C ILE A 466 -10.44 20.49 -38.41
N SER A 467 -11.71 20.13 -38.39
CA SER A 467 -12.31 19.23 -39.41
C SER A 467 -13.75 19.66 -39.73
N ASP A 468 -14.16 19.38 -40.95
CA ASP A 468 -15.56 19.45 -41.38
C ASP A 468 -16.22 18.10 -41.10
N THR A 469 -17.46 18.12 -40.64
CA THR A 469 -18.20 16.91 -40.25
C THR A 469 -19.72 17.13 -40.36
N VAL A 470 -20.50 16.11 -40.00
CA VAL A 470 -21.96 16.16 -39.90
C VAL A 470 -22.37 15.78 -38.50
N VAL A 471 -23.35 16.52 -37.94
CA VAL A 471 -23.99 16.21 -36.65
C VAL A 471 -24.88 14.97 -36.82
N THR A 472 -24.54 13.87 -36.13
CA THR A 472 -25.28 12.59 -36.26
C THR A 472 -26.27 12.34 -35.14
N ALA A 473 -26.05 12.90 -33.94
CA ALA A 473 -26.98 12.81 -32.83
C ALA A 473 -26.81 13.99 -31.87
N LEU A 474 -27.89 14.34 -31.19
CA LEU A 474 -27.94 15.36 -30.16
C LEU A 474 -28.65 14.80 -28.91
N THR A 475 -28.15 15.12 -27.73
CA THR A 475 -28.84 14.78 -26.48
C THR A 475 -28.86 15.96 -25.53
N THR A 476 -29.87 16.04 -24.70
CA THR A 476 -29.83 16.76 -23.43
C THR A 476 -29.30 15.82 -22.34
N GLU A 477 -29.34 16.22 -21.08
CA GLU A 477 -29.02 15.34 -19.95
C GLU A 477 -30.03 14.17 -19.79
N LYS A 478 -31.23 14.28 -20.40
CA LYS A 478 -32.37 13.37 -20.14
C LYS A 478 -32.88 12.64 -21.36
N GLU A 479 -32.72 13.18 -22.56
CA GLU A 479 -33.33 12.62 -23.78
C GLU A 479 -32.52 12.91 -25.04
N VAL A 480 -32.72 12.09 -26.06
CA VAL A 480 -32.19 12.28 -27.41
C VAL A 480 -33.11 13.28 -28.11
N VAL A 481 -32.55 14.33 -28.68
CA VAL A 481 -33.30 15.44 -29.32
C VAL A 481 -32.90 15.65 -30.76
N GLN A 482 -33.73 16.31 -31.56
CA GLN A 482 -33.44 16.64 -32.95
C GLN A 482 -32.77 18.01 -33.11
N ALA A 483 -32.86 18.88 -32.10
CA ALA A 483 -32.22 20.18 -32.10
C ALA A 483 -31.89 20.65 -30.66
N LEU A 484 -30.81 21.46 -30.55
CA LEU A 484 -30.47 22.25 -29.36
C LEU A 484 -30.49 23.72 -29.71
N VAL A 485 -31.04 24.56 -28.81
CA VAL A 485 -31.16 26.03 -29.05
C VAL A 485 -30.28 26.82 -28.06
N ASP A 486 -30.18 28.12 -28.32
CA ASP A 486 -29.34 29.03 -27.54
C ASP A 486 -29.57 28.89 -26.02
N GLY A 487 -28.49 28.70 -25.27
CA GLY A 487 -28.47 28.41 -23.83
C GLY A 487 -28.64 26.95 -23.43
N ASP A 488 -29.02 26.04 -24.34
CA ASP A 488 -29.17 24.63 -24.04
C ASP A 488 -27.81 23.96 -23.76
N LYS A 489 -27.82 23.13 -22.70
CA LYS A 489 -26.72 22.19 -22.41
C LYS A 489 -27.03 20.82 -23.01
N GLY A 490 -26.03 20.22 -23.64
CA GLY A 490 -26.24 18.93 -24.27
C GLY A 490 -24.94 18.29 -24.74
N THR A 491 -25.10 17.18 -25.48
CA THR A 491 -24.00 16.46 -26.09
C THR A 491 -24.22 16.36 -27.60
N ILE A 492 -23.21 16.72 -28.38
CA ILE A 492 -23.18 16.58 -29.82
C ILE A 492 -22.32 15.36 -30.20
N VAL A 493 -22.86 14.47 -31.03
CA VAL A 493 -22.12 13.36 -31.67
C VAL A 493 -22.01 13.66 -33.16
N THR A 494 -20.84 13.37 -33.75
CA THR A 494 -20.53 13.65 -35.17
C THR A 494 -19.94 12.43 -35.86
N GLU A 495 -19.94 12.40 -37.21
CA GLU A 495 -19.32 11.33 -38.01
C GLU A 495 -17.79 11.31 -37.84
N GLU A 496 -17.15 12.47 -37.83
CA GLU A 496 -15.72 12.65 -37.66
C GLU A 496 -15.44 13.74 -36.64
N THR A 497 -14.39 13.58 -35.80
CA THR A 497 -13.99 14.59 -34.83
C THR A 497 -12.49 14.74 -34.68
N PRO A 498 -11.95 15.99 -34.57
CA PRO A 498 -10.58 16.25 -34.18
C PRO A 498 -10.40 16.31 -32.64
N PHE A 499 -11.51 16.24 -31.86
CA PHE A 499 -11.47 16.34 -30.41
C PHE A 499 -11.11 15.00 -29.78
N TYR A 500 -10.06 14.97 -28.98
CA TYR A 500 -9.68 13.82 -28.18
C TYR A 500 -10.69 13.62 -27.04
N GLY A 501 -11.25 12.42 -26.95
CA GLY A 501 -12.11 12.04 -25.79
C GLY A 501 -11.27 11.62 -24.60
N THR A 502 -11.73 11.93 -23.39
CA THR A 502 -11.08 11.56 -22.12
C THR A 502 -10.78 10.07 -22.08
N MET A 503 -9.50 9.70 -22.03
CA MET A 503 -9.03 8.30 -22.00
C MET A 503 -7.58 8.22 -21.54
N GLY A 504 -7.18 7.10 -20.91
CA GLY A 504 -5.78 6.84 -20.52
C GLY A 504 -5.19 7.87 -19.53
N GLY A 505 -6.02 8.54 -18.75
CA GLY A 505 -5.60 9.60 -17.83
C GLY A 505 -5.48 10.99 -18.45
N GLN A 506 -5.53 11.14 -19.77
CA GLN A 506 -5.58 12.43 -20.45
C GLN A 506 -7.03 12.94 -20.50
N VAL A 507 -7.26 14.21 -20.13
CA VAL A 507 -8.55 14.87 -20.24
C VAL A 507 -8.95 15.10 -21.70
N GLY A 508 -10.25 15.15 -21.95
CA GLY A 508 -10.81 15.45 -23.26
C GLY A 508 -10.59 16.91 -23.68
N ASP A 509 -10.54 17.12 -24.98
CA ASP A 509 -10.36 18.44 -25.55
C ASP A 509 -11.57 19.35 -25.31
N LYS A 510 -11.29 20.63 -25.37
CA LYS A 510 -12.22 21.74 -25.41
C LYS A 510 -12.16 22.47 -26.75
N GLY A 511 -13.18 23.27 -27.05
CA GLY A 511 -13.18 24.07 -28.26
C GLY A 511 -14.57 24.48 -28.70
N ILE A 512 -14.78 24.61 -30.01
CA ILE A 512 -16.01 25.15 -30.57
C ILE A 512 -16.48 24.31 -31.76
N ILE A 513 -17.80 24.06 -31.83
CA ILE A 513 -18.45 23.45 -33.00
C ILE A 513 -19.34 24.54 -33.61
N VAL A 514 -19.12 24.83 -34.90
CA VAL A 514 -19.86 25.88 -35.65
C VAL A 514 -20.66 25.25 -36.77
N THR A 515 -21.95 25.52 -36.83
CA THR A 515 -22.84 25.17 -37.94
C THR A 515 -23.36 26.44 -38.63
N ASN A 516 -24.09 26.28 -39.72
CA ASN A 516 -24.74 27.45 -40.37
C ASN A 516 -25.83 28.07 -39.47
N GLY A 517 -26.42 27.27 -38.54
CA GLY A 517 -27.52 27.69 -37.66
C GLY A 517 -27.07 28.14 -36.27
N GLY A 518 -25.88 27.74 -35.79
CA GLY A 518 -25.48 28.03 -34.42
C GLY A 518 -24.01 27.73 -34.11
N GLU A 519 -23.64 28.05 -32.87
CA GLU A 519 -22.33 27.83 -32.30
C GLU A 519 -22.47 27.14 -30.96
N PHE A 520 -21.65 26.08 -30.73
CA PHE A 520 -21.62 25.28 -29.51
C PHE A 520 -20.21 25.30 -28.90
N LYS A 521 -20.15 25.66 -27.64
CA LYS A 521 -18.91 25.62 -26.85
C LYS A 521 -18.76 24.26 -26.23
N VAL A 522 -17.72 23.51 -26.64
CA VAL A 522 -17.35 22.24 -26.06
C VAL A 522 -16.57 22.49 -24.77
N GLU A 523 -17.09 21.99 -23.67
CA GLU A 523 -16.48 22.09 -22.34
C GLU A 523 -15.75 20.81 -21.96
N GLU A 524 -16.21 19.65 -22.44
CA GLU A 524 -15.64 18.33 -22.22
C GLU A 524 -15.91 17.43 -23.45
N THR A 525 -14.96 16.55 -23.74
CA THR A 525 -15.09 15.50 -24.76
C THR A 525 -14.93 14.12 -24.12
N ILE A 526 -15.90 13.22 -24.32
CA ILE A 526 -16.00 11.92 -23.67
C ILE A 526 -16.18 10.78 -24.66
N HIS A 527 -15.70 9.57 -24.32
CA HIS A 527 -16.03 8.36 -25.04
C HIS A 527 -17.39 7.82 -24.62
N LEU A 528 -18.21 7.44 -25.59
CA LEU A 528 -19.52 6.82 -25.42
C LEU A 528 -19.47 5.37 -25.89
N LEU A 529 -20.45 4.56 -25.47
CA LEU A 529 -20.58 3.16 -25.90
C LEU A 529 -20.70 3.02 -27.41
N GLY A 530 -20.07 1.98 -27.97
CA GLY A 530 -20.13 1.66 -29.40
C GLY A 530 -19.25 2.54 -30.29
N GLY A 531 -18.13 3.06 -29.76
CA GLY A 531 -17.13 3.80 -30.55
C GLY A 531 -17.55 5.22 -30.93
N LYS A 532 -18.49 5.80 -30.19
CA LYS A 532 -18.92 7.19 -30.35
C LYS A 532 -18.09 8.13 -29.49
N ILE A 533 -17.90 9.36 -29.94
CA ILE A 533 -17.31 10.46 -29.15
C ILE A 533 -18.37 11.54 -28.96
N GLY A 534 -18.65 11.88 -27.70
CA GLY A 534 -19.61 12.90 -27.30
C GLY A 534 -18.92 14.20 -26.91
N HIS A 535 -19.37 15.33 -27.49
CA HIS A 535 -18.91 16.67 -27.20
C HIS A 535 -19.91 17.33 -26.27
N VAL A 536 -19.59 17.41 -24.98
CA VAL A 536 -20.46 17.97 -23.94
C VAL A 536 -20.21 19.47 -23.80
N GLY A 537 -21.27 20.25 -23.77
CA GLY A 537 -21.14 21.69 -23.67
C GLY A 537 -22.48 22.43 -23.75
N THR A 538 -22.42 23.68 -24.26
CA THR A 538 -23.56 24.62 -24.30
C THR A 538 -23.67 25.31 -25.67
N VAL A 539 -24.88 25.43 -26.21
CA VAL A 539 -25.14 26.28 -27.38
C VAL A 539 -25.01 27.74 -26.94
N VAL A 540 -24.01 28.43 -27.50
CA VAL A 540 -23.74 29.84 -27.15
C VAL A 540 -24.38 30.81 -28.11
N LYS A 541 -24.92 30.30 -29.23
CA LYS A 541 -25.64 31.12 -30.22
C LYS A 541 -26.46 30.26 -31.17
N GLY A 542 -27.71 30.64 -31.42
CA GLY A 542 -28.52 30.10 -32.49
C GLY A 542 -29.11 28.71 -32.19
N MET A 543 -29.14 27.82 -33.18
CA MET A 543 -29.70 26.48 -33.10
C MET A 543 -28.84 25.49 -33.89
N ILE A 544 -28.68 24.26 -33.34
CA ILE A 544 -27.98 23.17 -33.99
C ILE A 544 -28.95 22.00 -34.11
N GLN A 545 -28.96 21.37 -35.29
CA GLN A 545 -29.87 20.26 -35.63
C GLN A 545 -29.09 18.99 -36.07
N VAL A 546 -29.72 17.83 -35.89
CA VAL A 546 -29.20 16.59 -36.49
C VAL A 546 -29.20 16.74 -38.02
N GLY A 547 -28.09 16.37 -38.65
CA GLY A 547 -27.84 16.50 -40.09
C GLY A 547 -27.13 17.81 -40.49
N ASP A 548 -26.91 18.75 -39.54
CA ASP A 548 -26.17 19.96 -39.84
C ASP A 548 -24.72 19.66 -40.22
N LYS A 549 -24.23 20.40 -41.26
CA LYS A 549 -22.78 20.45 -41.53
C LYS A 549 -22.13 21.33 -40.47
N ALA A 550 -21.07 20.80 -39.84
CA ALA A 550 -20.37 21.45 -38.76
C ALA A 550 -18.88 21.61 -39.04
N ILE A 551 -18.29 22.69 -38.60
CA ILE A 551 -16.85 22.90 -38.53
C ILE A 551 -16.46 22.76 -37.07
N MET A 552 -15.63 21.76 -36.78
CA MET A 552 -15.11 21.50 -35.44
C MET A 552 -13.74 22.15 -35.27
N LYS A 553 -13.54 22.91 -34.18
CA LYS A 553 -12.27 23.62 -33.88
C LYS A 553 -11.84 23.30 -32.44
N VAL A 554 -10.76 22.54 -32.31
CA VAL A 554 -10.15 22.27 -31.01
C VAL A 554 -9.44 23.52 -30.49
N ASP A 555 -9.50 23.77 -29.18
CA ASP A 555 -8.66 24.79 -28.54
C ASP A 555 -7.19 24.34 -28.63
N SER A 556 -6.48 24.98 -29.54
CA SER A 556 -5.11 24.63 -29.87
C SER A 556 -4.12 24.86 -28.71
N ALA A 557 -4.37 25.89 -27.88
CA ALA A 557 -3.52 26.20 -26.74
C ALA A 557 -3.72 25.13 -25.64
N PHE A 558 -4.98 24.80 -25.33
CA PHE A 558 -5.32 23.74 -24.37
C PHE A 558 -4.73 22.37 -24.79
N ARG A 559 -4.92 21.99 -26.06
CA ARG A 559 -4.37 20.75 -26.64
C ARG A 559 -2.83 20.73 -26.58
N ALA A 560 -2.16 21.82 -26.95
CA ALA A 560 -0.72 21.91 -26.94
C ALA A 560 -0.14 21.73 -25.53
N ASP A 561 -0.68 22.42 -24.52
CA ASP A 561 -0.22 22.31 -23.14
C ASP A 561 -0.54 20.92 -22.55
N THR A 562 -1.70 20.33 -22.86
CA THR A 562 -2.03 18.94 -22.49
C THR A 562 -1.03 17.95 -23.11
N SER A 563 -0.67 18.10 -24.40
CA SER A 563 0.29 17.22 -25.07
C SER A 563 1.71 17.33 -24.49
N LYS A 564 2.13 18.52 -24.05
CA LYS A 564 3.41 18.73 -23.35
C LYS A 564 3.44 17.97 -22.03
N ASN A 565 2.39 18.12 -21.22
CA ASN A 565 2.25 17.42 -19.94
C ASN A 565 2.19 15.91 -20.14
N HIS A 566 1.50 15.41 -21.18
CA HIS A 566 1.44 13.98 -21.46
C HIS A 566 2.80 13.41 -21.88
N SER A 567 3.50 14.11 -22.79
CA SER A 567 4.84 13.67 -23.20
C SER A 567 5.84 13.71 -22.05
N ALA A 568 5.76 14.72 -21.18
CA ALA A 568 6.58 14.79 -19.96
C ALA A 568 6.28 13.62 -18.99
N THR A 569 5.05 13.09 -18.96
CA THR A 569 4.68 11.94 -18.13
C THR A 569 5.46 10.69 -18.55
N HIS A 570 5.64 10.43 -19.84
CA HIS A 570 6.47 9.33 -20.34
C HIS A 570 7.94 9.46 -19.96
N LEU A 571 8.50 10.68 -20.12
CA LEU A 571 9.88 10.96 -19.67
C LEU A 571 10.04 10.75 -18.17
N LEU A 572 9.05 11.20 -17.38
CA LEU A 572 9.01 11.03 -15.92
C LEU A 572 8.97 9.55 -15.53
N GLN A 573 8.12 8.74 -16.16
CA GLN A 573 8.04 7.31 -15.88
C GLN A 573 9.39 6.62 -16.08
N LYS A 574 10.06 6.89 -17.20
CA LYS A 574 11.39 6.32 -17.48
C LYS A 574 12.45 6.83 -16.50
N ALA A 575 12.45 8.11 -16.15
CA ALA A 575 13.36 8.68 -15.16
C ALA A 575 13.17 8.06 -13.77
N LEU A 576 11.94 7.86 -13.34
CA LEU A 576 11.62 7.19 -12.08
C LEU A 576 12.13 5.74 -12.06
N LYS A 577 11.92 4.96 -13.13
CA LYS A 577 12.50 3.62 -13.25
C LYS A 577 14.03 3.64 -13.19
N THR A 578 14.66 4.58 -13.85
CA THR A 578 16.12 4.71 -13.86
C THR A 578 16.69 5.03 -12.49
N VAL A 579 16.05 5.90 -11.71
CA VAL A 579 16.54 6.36 -10.39
C VAL A 579 16.15 5.42 -9.25
N LEU A 580 14.92 4.92 -9.27
CA LEU A 580 14.34 4.14 -8.16
C LEU A 580 14.38 2.62 -8.40
N GLY A 581 14.44 2.19 -9.67
CA GLY A 581 14.50 0.79 -10.08
C GLY A 581 13.29 0.30 -10.87
N GLU A 582 13.41 -0.88 -11.47
CA GLU A 582 12.42 -1.47 -12.39
C GLU A 582 11.05 -1.81 -11.75
N HIS A 583 10.96 -1.83 -10.42
CA HIS A 583 9.69 -2.03 -9.70
C HIS A 583 8.72 -0.85 -9.81
N VAL A 584 9.15 0.28 -10.36
CA VAL A 584 8.29 1.44 -10.57
C VAL A 584 7.35 1.16 -11.73
N GLU A 585 6.06 1.06 -11.43
CA GLU A 585 4.98 0.86 -12.41
C GLU A 585 3.91 1.93 -12.21
N GLN A 586 3.25 2.31 -13.29
CA GLN A 586 2.13 3.23 -13.23
C GLN A 586 0.96 2.62 -12.46
N ALA A 587 0.52 3.29 -11.39
CA ALA A 587 -0.69 2.96 -10.63
C ALA A 587 -1.87 3.86 -11.00
N GLY A 588 -1.60 5.01 -11.64
CA GLY A 588 -2.59 5.94 -12.13
C GLY A 588 -1.93 7.15 -12.80
N SER A 589 -2.68 7.83 -13.67
CA SER A 589 -2.23 9.04 -14.35
C SER A 589 -3.39 10.03 -14.48
N TYR A 590 -3.08 11.31 -14.50
CA TYR A 590 -4.00 12.38 -14.83
C TYR A 590 -3.22 13.52 -15.49
N VAL A 591 -3.65 13.91 -16.68
CA VAL A 591 -2.96 14.91 -17.51
C VAL A 591 -3.98 15.91 -18.05
N ASP A 592 -3.78 17.17 -17.74
CA ASP A 592 -4.53 18.31 -18.31
C ASP A 592 -3.58 19.39 -18.82
N ALA A 593 -4.11 20.55 -19.21
CA ALA A 593 -3.31 21.66 -19.72
C ALA A 593 -2.49 22.36 -18.63
N ASP A 594 -2.93 22.29 -17.37
CA ASP A 594 -2.27 23.00 -16.26
C ASP A 594 -1.15 22.18 -15.64
N ARG A 595 -1.34 20.84 -15.50
CA ARG A 595 -0.41 19.95 -14.79
C ARG A 595 -0.48 18.50 -15.25
N LEU A 596 0.49 17.72 -14.82
CA LEU A 596 0.42 16.26 -14.83
C LEU A 596 0.47 15.72 -13.40
N ARG A 597 -0.19 14.59 -13.21
CA ARG A 597 -0.14 13.79 -11.98
C ARG A 597 0.17 12.35 -12.35
N PHE A 598 1.18 11.79 -11.70
CA PHE A 598 1.61 10.43 -11.93
C PHE A 598 1.65 9.66 -10.60
N ASP A 599 0.85 8.61 -10.49
CA ASP A 599 0.80 7.70 -9.36
C ASP A 599 1.60 6.45 -9.73
N PHE A 600 2.55 6.05 -8.90
CA PHE A 600 3.46 4.95 -9.20
C PHE A 600 3.75 4.08 -7.97
N THR A 601 4.12 2.81 -8.21
CA THR A 601 4.47 1.88 -7.16
C THR A 601 5.84 2.21 -6.59
N HIS A 602 5.90 2.56 -5.31
CA HIS A 602 7.13 2.72 -4.55
C HIS A 602 6.85 2.65 -3.04
N PHE A 603 7.74 2.02 -2.30
CA PHE A 603 7.52 1.62 -0.90
C PHE A 603 7.86 2.69 0.14
N GLN A 604 8.54 3.78 -0.24
CA GLN A 604 8.96 4.89 0.65
C GLN A 604 8.76 6.25 0.00
N ALA A 605 8.89 7.33 0.80
CA ALA A 605 8.99 8.68 0.26
C ALA A 605 10.32 8.85 -0.48
N MET A 606 10.29 9.57 -1.61
CA MET A 606 11.51 9.93 -2.32
C MET A 606 12.33 10.95 -1.51
N THR A 607 13.64 10.80 -1.54
CA THR A 607 14.54 11.80 -0.97
C THR A 607 14.62 13.04 -1.88
N LYS A 608 15.11 14.14 -1.34
CA LYS A 608 15.30 15.37 -2.14
C LYS A 608 16.27 15.13 -3.29
N GLU A 609 17.31 14.35 -3.06
CA GLU A 609 18.32 13.99 -4.04
C GLU A 609 17.76 13.10 -5.14
N GLU A 610 16.86 12.17 -4.82
CA GLU A 610 16.15 11.32 -5.79
C GLU A 610 15.21 12.17 -6.66
N ILE A 611 14.45 13.08 -6.05
CA ILE A 611 13.55 14.00 -6.78
C ILE A 611 14.36 14.88 -7.73
N GLU A 612 15.47 15.44 -7.28
CA GLU A 612 16.35 16.28 -8.08
C GLU A 612 16.98 15.51 -9.26
N LYS A 613 17.41 14.27 -9.03
CA LYS A 613 17.93 13.40 -10.10
C LYS A 613 16.87 13.10 -11.16
N VAL A 614 15.64 12.75 -10.75
CA VAL A 614 14.53 12.49 -11.66
C VAL A 614 14.21 13.74 -12.48
N GLU A 615 14.11 14.90 -11.84
CA GLU A 615 13.84 16.19 -12.48
C GLU A 615 14.92 16.55 -13.49
N ASN A 616 16.20 16.37 -13.14
CA ASN A 616 17.33 16.63 -14.01
C ASN A 616 17.33 15.70 -15.23
N LEU A 617 17.09 14.39 -15.05
CA LEU A 617 17.00 13.45 -16.16
C LEU A 617 15.88 13.81 -17.14
N VAL A 618 14.69 14.19 -16.64
CA VAL A 618 13.60 14.62 -17.51
C VAL A 618 13.98 15.88 -18.30
N ASN A 619 14.55 16.88 -17.64
CA ASN A 619 14.96 18.12 -18.31
C ASN A 619 16.13 17.90 -19.29
N GLU A 620 17.02 16.96 -19.04
CA GLU A 620 18.09 16.57 -19.97
C GLU A 620 17.49 16.00 -21.27
N GLN A 621 16.49 15.11 -21.17
CA GLN A 621 15.82 14.55 -22.34
C GLN A 621 14.98 15.60 -23.10
N ILE A 622 14.41 16.58 -22.39
CA ILE A 622 13.76 17.74 -23.01
C ILE A 622 14.81 18.57 -23.80
N ALA A 623 15.94 18.88 -23.19
CA ALA A 623 17.01 19.67 -23.80
C ALA A 623 17.67 18.96 -25.00
N THR A 624 17.74 17.62 -24.96
CA THR A 624 18.28 16.81 -26.08
C THR A 624 17.43 16.93 -27.34
N GLY A 625 16.12 17.18 -27.21
CA GLY A 625 15.24 17.37 -28.35
C GLY A 625 14.97 16.09 -29.13
N LEU A 626 14.53 15.04 -28.43
CA LEU A 626 14.20 13.73 -29.03
C LEU A 626 12.95 13.83 -29.89
N ASP A 627 12.99 13.25 -31.07
CA ASP A 627 11.79 13.12 -31.92
C ASP A 627 10.78 12.16 -31.28
N VAL A 628 9.51 12.56 -31.30
CA VAL A 628 8.41 11.74 -30.80
C VAL A 628 7.71 11.08 -31.98
N ILE A 629 7.99 9.79 -32.16
CA ILE A 629 7.50 9.01 -33.31
C ILE A 629 6.36 8.10 -32.84
N THR A 630 5.28 8.11 -33.60
CA THR A 630 4.12 7.25 -33.35
C THR A 630 3.97 6.24 -34.49
N LYS A 631 3.79 4.96 -34.13
CA LYS A 631 3.53 3.88 -35.10
C LYS A 631 2.39 2.99 -34.63
N GLU A 632 1.54 2.57 -35.56
CA GLU A 632 0.56 1.51 -35.32
C GLU A 632 1.15 0.18 -35.76
N MET A 633 1.07 -0.85 -34.90
CA MET A 633 1.59 -2.19 -35.18
C MET A 633 0.77 -3.23 -34.43
N SER A 634 1.02 -4.52 -34.65
CA SER A 634 0.43 -5.57 -33.84
C SER A 634 0.98 -5.55 -32.40
N LEU A 635 0.24 -6.13 -31.46
CA LEU A 635 0.69 -6.21 -30.07
C LEU A 635 2.00 -7.00 -29.93
N ASP A 636 2.20 -8.02 -30.78
CA ASP A 636 3.43 -8.84 -30.74
C ASP A 636 4.64 -8.09 -31.28
N GLU A 637 4.49 -7.36 -32.40
CA GLU A 637 5.55 -6.46 -32.88
C GLU A 637 5.90 -5.39 -31.84
N ALA A 638 4.91 -4.85 -31.13
CA ALA A 638 5.15 -3.86 -30.08
C ALA A 638 5.97 -4.43 -28.90
N LYS A 639 5.71 -5.68 -28.51
CA LYS A 639 6.50 -6.38 -27.48
C LYS A 639 7.97 -6.58 -27.93
N GLU A 640 8.20 -6.90 -29.20
CA GLU A 640 9.56 -7.07 -29.74
C GLU A 640 10.37 -5.76 -29.72
N THR A 641 9.72 -4.59 -29.80
CA THR A 641 10.39 -3.28 -29.67
C THR A 641 10.76 -2.94 -28.22
N GLY A 642 10.37 -3.75 -27.23
CA GLY A 642 10.54 -3.46 -25.83
C GLY A 642 9.57 -2.40 -25.29
N ALA A 643 8.46 -2.15 -25.99
CA ALA A 643 7.45 -1.17 -25.59
C ALA A 643 6.83 -1.55 -24.23
N MET A 644 6.81 -0.59 -23.31
CA MET A 644 6.12 -0.74 -22.02
C MET A 644 4.60 -0.72 -22.24
N ALA A 645 3.92 -1.76 -21.76
CA ALA A 645 2.46 -1.86 -21.75
C ALA A 645 1.94 -1.63 -20.30
N LEU A 646 0.81 -0.94 -20.15
CA LEU A 646 0.17 -0.79 -18.85
C LEU A 646 -0.49 -2.10 -18.43
N PHE A 647 -0.24 -2.54 -17.20
CA PHE A 647 -0.88 -3.73 -16.64
C PHE A 647 -2.39 -3.49 -16.47
N GLY A 648 -3.20 -4.41 -17.02
CA GLY A 648 -4.66 -4.43 -16.83
C GLY A 648 -5.49 -3.76 -17.91
N GLU A 649 -4.89 -3.16 -18.93
CA GLU A 649 -5.63 -2.68 -20.10
C GLU A 649 -5.82 -3.79 -21.15
N LYS A 650 -7.04 -3.86 -21.73
CA LYS A 650 -7.33 -4.75 -22.85
C LYS A 650 -6.93 -4.04 -24.15
N TYR A 651 -5.82 -4.46 -24.73
CA TYR A 651 -5.37 -3.96 -26.00
C TYR A 651 -6.06 -4.72 -27.15
N GLY A 652 -6.39 -4.01 -28.24
CA GLY A 652 -6.89 -4.62 -29.48
C GLY A 652 -5.75 -5.31 -30.24
N GLU A 653 -6.10 -5.92 -31.39
CA GLU A 653 -5.10 -6.53 -32.30
C GLU A 653 -4.06 -5.52 -32.81
N LYS A 654 -4.43 -4.25 -32.95
CA LYS A 654 -3.52 -3.15 -33.31
C LYS A 654 -3.36 -2.19 -32.13
N VAL A 655 -2.13 -1.83 -31.85
CA VAL A 655 -1.74 -0.91 -30.76
C VAL A 655 -0.93 0.25 -31.31
N ARG A 656 -1.04 1.40 -30.66
CA ARG A 656 -0.28 2.61 -30.98
C ARG A 656 0.94 2.69 -30.03
N VAL A 657 2.14 2.62 -30.62
CA VAL A 657 3.43 2.75 -29.93
C VAL A 657 3.94 4.18 -30.09
N VAL A 658 4.28 4.82 -28.98
CA VAL A 658 4.90 6.15 -28.93
C VAL A 658 6.34 5.98 -28.47
N SER A 659 7.31 6.41 -29.27
CA SER A 659 8.73 6.41 -28.92
C SER A 659 9.30 7.83 -28.88
N MET A 660 10.11 8.11 -27.85
CA MET A 660 10.88 9.35 -27.67
C MET A 660 12.37 8.99 -27.76
N GLY A 661 12.89 8.93 -29.02
CA GLY A 661 14.15 8.29 -29.28
C GLY A 661 14.17 6.85 -28.76
N ASP A 662 15.33 6.45 -28.21
CA ASP A 662 15.49 5.16 -27.51
C ASP A 662 15.26 5.27 -25.99
N TYR A 663 14.90 6.46 -25.49
CA TYR A 663 14.76 6.71 -24.06
C TYR A 663 13.45 6.17 -23.47
N SER A 664 12.32 6.41 -24.14
CA SER A 664 11.00 5.89 -23.73
C SER A 664 10.25 5.33 -24.92
N ILE A 665 9.75 4.11 -24.80
CA ILE A 665 8.91 3.42 -25.80
C ILE A 665 7.72 2.83 -25.07
N GLU A 666 6.49 3.31 -25.36
CA GLU A 666 5.30 2.95 -24.58
C GLU A 666 4.07 2.79 -25.47
N LEU A 667 3.14 1.90 -25.05
CA LEU A 667 1.81 1.82 -25.64
C LEU A 667 0.96 3.00 -25.17
N CYS A 668 0.59 3.91 -26.06
CA CYS A 668 -0.17 5.10 -25.68
C CYS A 668 -1.09 5.61 -26.78
N GLY A 669 -2.39 5.79 -26.45
CA GLY A 669 -3.41 6.38 -27.30
C GLY A 669 -3.55 7.90 -27.19
N GLY A 670 -2.78 8.56 -26.33
CA GLY A 670 -2.90 9.99 -26.08
C GLY A 670 -2.28 10.90 -27.16
N THR A 671 -2.40 12.21 -26.94
CA THR A 671 -1.79 13.22 -27.81
C THR A 671 -0.44 13.66 -27.28
N HIS A 672 0.55 13.79 -28.16
CA HIS A 672 1.95 14.09 -27.80
C HIS A 672 2.51 15.25 -28.64
N VAL A 673 3.61 15.81 -28.14
CA VAL A 673 4.42 16.78 -28.91
C VAL A 673 5.17 16.03 -30.02
N SER A 674 5.59 16.73 -31.06
CA SER A 674 6.40 16.15 -32.15
C SER A 674 7.88 15.97 -31.77
N ASN A 675 8.37 16.75 -30.82
CA ASN A 675 9.74 16.71 -30.32
C ASN A 675 9.76 17.14 -28.85
N THR A 676 10.61 16.51 -28.03
CA THR A 676 10.63 16.75 -26.57
C THR A 676 11.02 18.18 -26.20
N ASN A 677 11.78 18.92 -27.02
CA ASN A 677 12.12 20.30 -26.72
C ASN A 677 10.90 21.26 -26.68
N VAL A 678 9.77 20.89 -27.32
CA VAL A 678 8.51 21.65 -27.25
C VAL A 678 7.94 21.70 -25.81
N ILE A 679 8.32 20.75 -24.96
CA ILE A 679 7.93 20.72 -23.54
C ILE A 679 8.56 21.92 -22.80
N SER A 680 9.70 22.41 -23.27
CA SER A 680 10.48 23.54 -22.76
C SER A 680 11.16 23.29 -21.41
N SER A 681 10.41 22.99 -20.36
CA SER A 681 10.93 22.73 -19.00
C SER A 681 9.94 21.92 -18.18
N PHE A 682 10.48 21.24 -17.17
CA PHE A 682 9.73 20.36 -16.27
C PHE A 682 10.13 20.61 -14.82
N LYS A 683 9.16 20.62 -13.89
CA LYS A 683 9.38 20.78 -12.45
C LYS A 683 8.43 19.91 -11.64
N ILE A 684 8.96 19.13 -10.72
CA ILE A 684 8.17 18.41 -9.71
C ILE A 684 7.77 19.41 -8.62
N ILE A 685 6.47 19.53 -8.38
CA ILE A 685 5.92 20.45 -7.38
C ILE A 685 5.66 19.74 -6.06
N SER A 686 5.21 18.50 -6.11
CA SER A 686 4.96 17.70 -4.90
C SER A 686 5.22 16.22 -5.12
N GLU A 687 5.64 15.56 -4.04
CA GLU A 687 5.72 14.11 -3.93
C GLU A 687 5.04 13.69 -2.62
N SER A 688 4.09 12.74 -2.69
CA SER A 688 3.30 12.32 -1.53
C SER A 688 2.84 10.86 -1.62
N GLY A 689 2.45 10.27 -0.48
CA GLY A 689 1.81 8.95 -0.44
C GLY A 689 0.31 9.04 -0.72
N VAL A 690 -0.20 8.16 -1.56
CA VAL A 690 -1.64 8.04 -1.87
C VAL A 690 -2.26 6.82 -1.21
N ALA A 691 -1.54 5.73 -1.26
CA ALA A 691 -1.88 4.46 -0.63
C ALA A 691 -0.61 3.74 -0.18
N ALA A 692 -0.76 2.66 0.56
CA ALA A 692 0.39 1.84 0.91
C ALA A 692 1.07 1.29 -0.35
N GLY A 693 2.36 1.58 -0.51
CA GLY A 693 3.13 1.19 -1.68
C GLY A 693 2.86 2.00 -2.95
N VAL A 694 2.07 3.10 -2.88
CA VAL A 694 1.81 3.98 -4.02
C VAL A 694 2.18 5.41 -3.68
N ARG A 695 3.04 6.00 -4.50
CA ARG A 695 3.48 7.40 -4.42
C ARG A 695 2.86 8.21 -5.54
N ARG A 696 2.70 9.49 -5.32
CA ARG A 696 2.17 10.47 -6.27
C ARG A 696 3.16 11.58 -6.51
N ILE A 697 3.42 11.87 -7.76
CA ILE A 697 4.11 13.09 -8.21
C ILE A 697 3.09 13.99 -8.91
N GLU A 698 3.11 15.27 -8.58
CA GLU A 698 2.51 16.34 -9.38
C GLU A 698 3.62 17.20 -9.95
N ALA A 699 3.56 17.47 -11.25
CA ALA A 699 4.56 18.26 -11.95
C ALA A 699 3.93 19.21 -12.97
N LEU A 700 4.70 20.24 -13.32
CA LEU A 700 4.34 21.28 -14.27
C LEU A 700 5.34 21.33 -15.43
N THR A 701 4.83 21.72 -16.59
CA THR A 701 5.68 22.01 -17.77
C THR A 701 5.38 23.41 -18.32
N SER A 702 6.30 23.92 -19.14
CA SER A 702 6.08 25.10 -20.01
C SER A 702 5.28 26.23 -19.36
N THR A 703 4.11 26.53 -19.90
CA THR A 703 3.22 27.63 -19.49
C THR A 703 2.77 27.53 -18.03
N GLY A 704 2.43 26.32 -17.56
CA GLY A 704 2.05 26.06 -16.17
C GLY A 704 3.20 26.32 -15.21
N LEU A 705 4.42 25.91 -15.57
CA LEU A 705 5.62 26.16 -14.78
C LEU A 705 5.98 27.65 -14.71
N MET A 706 5.89 28.37 -15.85
CA MET A 706 6.14 29.82 -15.87
C MET A 706 5.14 30.60 -15.00
N LYS A 707 3.88 30.20 -15.00
CA LYS A 707 2.86 30.77 -14.12
C LYS A 707 3.21 30.51 -12.64
N HIS A 708 3.61 29.31 -12.28
CA HIS A 708 4.03 28.96 -10.93
C HIS A 708 5.24 29.78 -10.45
N TYR A 709 6.26 29.96 -11.28
CA TYR A 709 7.42 30.81 -10.95
C TYR A 709 7.00 32.27 -10.74
N LYS A 710 6.13 32.80 -11.60
CA LYS A 710 5.63 34.18 -11.49
C LYS A 710 4.82 34.40 -10.20
N GLU A 711 4.00 33.42 -9.82
CA GLU A 711 3.27 33.45 -8.54
C GLU A 711 4.24 33.40 -7.34
N SER A 712 5.23 32.53 -7.38
CA SER A 712 6.26 32.41 -6.34
C SER A 712 7.10 33.70 -6.22
N GLU A 713 7.50 34.29 -7.32
CA GLU A 713 8.20 35.58 -7.37
C GLU A 713 7.35 36.72 -6.78
N ASN A 714 6.05 36.77 -7.11
CA ASN A 714 5.13 37.74 -6.53
C ASN A 714 5.01 37.62 -5.01
N VAL A 715 4.91 36.37 -4.47
CA VAL A 715 4.89 36.12 -3.02
C VAL A 715 6.20 36.56 -2.37
N LEU A 716 7.33 36.24 -2.99
CA LEU A 716 8.67 36.63 -2.51
C LEU A 716 8.81 38.16 -2.45
N ASN A 717 8.39 38.85 -3.51
CA ASN A 717 8.40 40.32 -3.60
C ASN A 717 7.49 40.96 -2.54
N GLN A 718 6.30 40.42 -2.31
CA GLN A 718 5.40 40.89 -1.25
C GLN A 718 6.00 40.69 0.15
N ALA A 719 6.60 39.54 0.41
CA ALA A 719 7.28 39.27 1.68
C ALA A 719 8.47 40.19 1.92
N ALA A 720 9.28 40.42 0.90
CA ALA A 720 10.40 41.36 0.96
C ALA A 720 9.92 42.82 1.24
N LYS A 721 8.84 43.24 0.58
CA LYS A 721 8.23 44.55 0.82
C LYS A 721 7.73 44.71 2.25
N LEU A 722 7.06 43.68 2.81
CA LEU A 722 6.60 43.69 4.22
C LEU A 722 7.77 43.78 5.19
N ALA A 723 8.84 43.06 4.92
CA ALA A 723 10.05 43.07 5.71
C ALA A 723 10.93 44.36 5.49
N LYS A 724 10.52 45.22 4.57
CA LYS A 724 11.31 46.41 4.14
C LYS A 724 12.73 46.00 3.70
N SER A 725 12.81 45.03 2.81
CA SER A 725 14.06 44.47 2.28
C SER A 725 13.94 44.22 0.78
N GLU A 726 15.09 44.06 0.11
CA GLU A 726 15.14 43.46 -1.23
C GLU A 726 14.98 41.97 -1.15
N PRO A 727 14.41 41.27 -2.17
CA PRO A 727 14.21 39.83 -2.17
C PRO A 727 15.48 39.03 -1.85
N VAL A 728 16.62 39.42 -2.36
CA VAL A 728 17.90 38.75 -2.15
C VAL A 728 18.39 38.86 -0.70
N ALA A 729 18.08 39.95 0.00
CA ALA A 729 18.45 40.18 1.39
C ALA A 729 17.37 39.82 2.40
N LEU A 730 16.25 39.17 1.94
CA LEU A 730 15.10 38.90 2.78
C LEU A 730 15.42 37.98 3.96
N VAL A 731 16.20 36.93 3.76
CA VAL A 731 16.55 35.97 4.81
C VAL A 731 17.38 36.66 5.91
N GLU A 732 18.36 37.48 5.52
CA GLU A 732 19.19 38.24 6.47
C GLU A 732 18.33 39.23 7.25
N LYS A 733 17.40 39.93 6.58
CA LYS A 733 16.46 40.86 7.23
C LYS A 733 15.52 40.16 8.21
N ILE A 734 14.98 38.99 7.86
CA ILE A 734 14.13 38.21 8.77
C ILE A 734 14.95 37.78 10.01
N GLN A 735 16.20 37.33 9.81
CA GLN A 735 17.08 36.98 10.94
C GLN A 735 17.33 38.19 11.86
N ALA A 736 17.63 39.33 11.28
CA ALA A 736 17.83 40.56 12.06
C ALA A 736 16.58 40.99 12.86
N LEU A 737 15.39 40.82 12.26
CA LEU A 737 14.12 41.08 12.96
C LEU A 737 13.89 40.12 14.13
N TYR A 738 14.23 38.85 13.99
CA TYR A 738 14.15 37.88 15.09
C TYR A 738 15.10 38.22 16.22
N ASP A 739 16.34 38.67 15.90
CA ASP A 739 17.32 39.06 16.87
C ASP A 739 16.89 40.33 17.61
N GLU A 740 16.33 41.34 16.91
CA GLU A 740 15.73 42.54 17.47
C GLU A 740 14.58 42.24 18.43
N ILE A 741 13.63 41.37 18.01
CA ILE A 741 12.52 40.93 18.86
C ILE A 741 13.02 40.27 20.12
N LYS A 742 14.07 39.46 20.05
CA LYS A 742 14.67 38.78 21.20
C LYS A 742 15.34 39.81 22.16
N GLU A 743 15.99 40.81 21.65
CA GLU A 743 16.59 41.88 22.45
C GLU A 743 15.53 42.75 23.11
N LEU A 744 14.51 43.19 22.35
CA LEU A 744 13.38 43.94 22.87
C LEU A 744 12.61 43.19 23.95
N SER A 745 12.42 41.86 23.79
CA SER A 745 11.81 41.02 24.83
C SER A 745 12.61 41.01 26.11
N LYS A 746 13.95 40.89 26.03
CA LYS A 746 14.85 40.95 27.21
C LYS A 746 14.85 42.31 27.87
N GLU A 747 14.82 43.39 27.11
CA GLU A 747 14.77 44.74 27.61
C GLU A 747 13.45 45.01 28.32
N ASN A 748 12.31 44.54 27.71
CA ASN A 748 11.00 44.63 28.34
C ASN A 748 10.93 43.88 29.66
N GLU A 749 11.52 42.69 29.78
CA GLU A 749 11.63 41.94 31.04
C GLU A 749 12.46 42.72 32.07
N LYS A 750 13.63 43.30 31.65
CA LYS A 750 14.45 44.13 32.51
C LYS A 750 13.71 45.37 33.02
N LEU A 751 13.00 46.07 32.14
CA LEU A 751 12.22 47.26 32.49
C LEU A 751 11.07 46.91 33.44
N LYS A 752 10.37 45.79 33.21
CA LYS A 752 9.34 45.30 34.16
C LYS A 752 9.94 44.97 35.53
N ALA A 753 11.09 44.29 35.55
CA ALA A 753 11.78 44.00 36.83
C ALA A 753 12.26 45.28 37.55
N LYS A 754 12.71 46.28 36.79
CA LYS A 754 13.12 47.58 37.38
C LYS A 754 11.93 48.34 37.98
N LEU A 755 10.80 48.40 37.25
CA LEU A 755 9.55 48.99 37.77
C LEU A 755 9.03 48.29 39.02
N ALA A 756 9.09 46.93 39.05
CA ALA A 756 8.73 46.18 40.23
C ALA A 756 9.65 46.47 41.45
N ASN A 757 10.96 46.65 41.21
CA ASN A 757 11.92 46.98 42.28
C ASN A 757 11.76 48.42 42.82
N GLU A 758 11.42 49.39 41.99
CA GLU A 758 11.14 50.78 42.40
C GLU A 758 9.86 50.84 43.24
N ALA A 759 8.84 50.09 42.89
CA ALA A 759 7.62 49.96 43.69
C ALA A 759 7.85 49.37 45.10
N VAL A 760 8.93 48.59 45.28
CA VAL A 760 9.31 47.99 46.58
C VAL A 760 9.76 49.04 47.64
N GLY A 761 10.43 50.12 47.17
CA GLY A 761 10.97 51.16 48.12
C GLY A 761 9.89 51.92 48.85
N ASP A 762 8.81 52.30 48.20
CA ASP A 762 7.67 53.06 48.74
C ASP A 762 6.77 52.21 49.61
N VAL A 763 6.70 50.93 49.38
CA VAL A 763 5.79 49.99 50.01
C VAL A 763 6.24 49.63 51.47
N LEU A 764 7.54 49.58 51.70
CA LEU A 764 8.05 49.27 53.06
C LEU A 764 7.67 50.29 54.15
N SER A 765 7.32 51.51 53.76
CA SER A 765 6.81 52.53 54.69
C SER A 765 5.42 52.20 55.24
N GLN A 766 4.69 51.26 54.65
CA GLN A 766 3.33 50.84 55.04
C GLN A 766 3.30 49.66 56.05
N VAL A 767 4.48 49.24 56.55
CA VAL A 767 4.54 48.14 57.51
C VAL A 767 3.88 48.60 58.87
N VAL A 768 2.96 47.81 59.35
CA VAL A 768 2.26 47.99 60.61
C VAL A 768 2.51 46.78 61.53
N GLU A 769 2.47 46.99 62.82
CA GLU A 769 2.58 45.93 63.78
C GLU A 769 1.19 45.54 64.32
N VAL A 770 0.86 44.26 64.26
CA VAL A 770 -0.41 43.69 64.76
C VAL A 770 -0.11 42.60 65.78
N LYS A 771 -0.42 42.81 67.01
CA LYS A 771 -0.14 41.88 68.15
C LYS A 771 1.26 41.27 68.17
N GLY A 772 2.29 42.09 67.88
CA GLY A 772 3.67 41.63 67.82
C GLY A 772 4.10 40.89 66.55
N VAL A 773 3.31 40.97 65.49
CA VAL A 773 3.64 40.47 64.11
C VAL A 773 3.62 41.65 63.16
N LYS A 774 4.67 41.79 62.31
CA LYS A 774 4.70 42.80 61.31
C LYS A 774 3.77 42.41 60.17
N LEU A 775 2.93 43.31 59.70
CA LEU A 775 2.08 43.14 58.54
C LEU A 775 2.41 44.20 57.48
N LEU A 776 2.68 43.76 56.29
CA LEU A 776 2.70 44.58 55.05
C LEU A 776 1.53 44.22 54.18
N ALA A 777 0.58 45.11 53.99
CA ALA A 777 -0.53 44.92 53.06
C ALA A 777 -0.50 46.06 52.05
N THR A 778 -0.44 45.72 50.77
CA THR A 778 -0.28 46.70 49.69
C THR A 778 -1.01 46.31 48.40
N HIS A 779 -1.36 47.33 47.59
CA HIS A 779 -1.89 47.19 46.26
C HIS A 779 -0.85 47.64 45.26
N VAL A 780 -0.64 46.83 44.19
CA VAL A 780 0.23 47.15 43.07
C VAL A 780 -0.54 47.00 41.75
N GLU A 781 -0.13 47.70 40.72
CA GLU A 781 -0.79 47.60 39.39
C GLU A 781 0.11 46.92 38.40
N GLY A 782 -0.45 46.12 37.45
CA GLY A 782 0.25 45.54 36.33
C GLY A 782 1.23 44.42 36.65
N VAL A 783 1.19 43.83 37.82
CA VAL A 783 2.09 42.74 38.25
C VAL A 783 1.39 41.40 38.18
N GLY A 784 1.96 40.45 37.38
CA GLY A 784 1.44 39.10 37.23
C GLY A 784 1.69 38.21 38.49
N MET A 785 1.05 37.01 38.54
CA MET A 785 1.13 36.15 39.71
C MET A 785 2.56 35.63 39.98
N ASN A 786 3.38 35.41 38.98
CA ASN A 786 4.76 34.94 39.15
C ASN A 786 5.66 36.05 39.70
N GLU A 787 5.50 37.27 39.19
CA GLU A 787 6.20 38.44 39.67
C GLU A 787 5.74 38.82 41.07
N LEU A 788 4.44 38.66 41.43
CA LEU A 788 3.94 38.85 42.76
C LEU A 788 4.58 37.92 43.82
N ARG A 789 4.90 36.68 43.46
CA ARG A 789 5.63 35.78 44.36
C ARG A 789 7.02 36.30 44.66
N ASN A 790 7.76 36.69 43.62
CA ASN A 790 9.11 37.22 43.79
C ASN A 790 9.10 38.52 44.60
N LEU A 791 8.12 39.39 44.35
CA LEU A 791 7.91 40.62 45.08
C LEU A 791 7.57 40.33 46.58
N GLY A 792 6.68 39.35 46.83
CA GLY A 792 6.31 38.96 48.19
C GLY A 792 7.49 38.41 49.00
N ASP A 793 8.34 37.58 48.40
CA ASP A 793 9.53 37.05 49.03
C ASP A 793 10.56 38.17 49.34
N GLN A 794 10.80 39.10 48.42
CA GLN A 794 11.68 40.25 48.62
C GLN A 794 11.16 41.18 49.71
N LEU A 795 9.85 41.46 49.72
CA LEU A 795 9.26 42.33 50.75
C LEU A 795 9.30 41.66 52.13
N LYS A 796 9.03 40.37 52.24
CA LYS A 796 9.13 39.60 53.46
C LYS A 796 10.56 39.58 54.02
N GLU A 797 11.58 39.43 53.15
CA GLU A 797 12.99 39.45 53.55
C GLU A 797 13.41 40.85 54.03
N LYS A 798 13.10 41.92 53.29
CA LYS A 798 13.46 43.32 53.65
C LYS A 798 12.74 43.82 54.87
N MET A 799 11.53 43.34 55.11
CA MET A 799 10.76 43.64 56.32
C MET A 799 11.34 42.95 57.58
N GLY A 800 12.22 41.98 57.42
CA GLY A 800 12.80 41.19 58.50
C GLY A 800 11.80 40.20 59.12
N GLY A 801 10.92 39.63 58.32
CA GLY A 801 9.90 38.66 58.69
C GLY A 801 8.52 39.27 58.93
N GLY A 802 7.51 38.40 59.16
CA GLY A 802 6.11 38.76 59.36
C GLY A 802 5.16 38.27 58.29
N VAL A 803 4.08 38.98 58.01
CA VAL A 803 3.02 38.65 57.04
C VAL A 803 3.05 39.71 55.94
N VAL A 804 3.05 39.24 54.68
CA VAL A 804 2.96 40.10 53.50
C VAL A 804 1.69 39.75 52.74
N VAL A 805 0.86 40.74 52.44
CA VAL A 805 -0.34 40.65 51.60
C VAL A 805 -0.17 41.59 50.43
N ILE A 806 -0.14 41.08 49.23
CA ILE A 806 -0.08 41.89 48.01
C ILE A 806 -1.31 41.60 47.14
N VAL A 807 -1.99 42.68 46.76
CA VAL A 807 -3.07 42.59 45.79
C VAL A 807 -2.59 43.29 44.54
N SER A 808 -2.65 42.61 43.42
CA SER A 808 -2.33 43.22 42.10
C SER A 808 -3.56 43.29 41.24
N THR A 809 -3.71 44.39 40.53
CA THR A 809 -4.74 44.53 39.51
C THR A 809 -4.13 44.62 38.15
N GLN A 810 -4.52 43.69 37.26
CA GLN A 810 -4.05 43.62 35.87
C GLN A 810 -5.15 43.07 34.94
N ASP A 811 -5.34 43.69 33.77
CA ASP A 811 -6.26 43.23 32.71
C ASP A 811 -7.69 42.93 33.20
N GLY A 812 -8.21 43.78 34.13
CA GLY A 812 -9.55 43.64 34.68
C GLY A 812 -9.73 42.52 35.71
N LYS A 813 -8.62 41.94 36.20
CA LYS A 813 -8.57 40.88 37.20
C LYS A 813 -7.76 41.34 38.43
N ALA A 814 -8.02 40.73 39.55
CA ALA A 814 -7.22 40.90 40.75
C ALA A 814 -6.48 39.61 41.11
N ASN A 815 -5.17 39.70 41.32
CA ASN A 815 -4.33 38.62 41.85
C ASN A 815 -3.94 38.92 43.28
N VAL A 816 -4.06 37.98 44.18
CA VAL A 816 -3.72 38.19 45.62
C VAL A 816 -2.71 37.14 46.03
N ILE A 817 -1.70 37.55 46.76
CA ILE A 817 -0.76 36.65 47.43
C ILE A 817 -0.66 37.00 48.90
N VAL A 818 -0.62 36.00 49.75
CA VAL A 818 -0.38 36.12 51.20
C VAL A 818 0.79 35.23 51.56
N MET A 819 1.81 35.79 52.21
CA MET A 819 2.97 35.06 52.71
C MET A 819 3.15 35.32 54.20
N ALA A 820 3.53 34.30 54.95
CA ALA A 820 3.84 34.41 56.37
C ALA A 820 5.15 33.64 56.67
N ASP A 821 5.97 34.19 57.55
CA ASP A 821 7.17 33.50 58.03
C ASP A 821 6.84 32.55 59.25
N GLU A 822 7.82 31.77 59.65
CA GLU A 822 7.64 30.77 60.71
C GLU A 822 7.29 31.39 62.07
N ASP A 823 7.81 32.59 62.39
CA ASP A 823 7.52 33.30 63.62
C ASP A 823 6.05 33.77 63.66
N ALA A 824 5.57 34.37 62.55
CA ALA A 824 4.17 34.76 62.43
C ALA A 824 3.22 33.56 62.52
N ILE A 825 3.60 32.44 61.86
CA ILE A 825 2.81 31.20 61.96
C ILE A 825 2.75 30.64 63.35
N SER A 826 3.84 30.66 64.04
CA SER A 826 3.88 30.22 65.48
C SER A 826 2.97 31.04 66.41
N LYS A 827 2.75 32.30 66.05
CA LYS A 827 1.86 33.23 66.71
C LYS A 827 0.39 33.14 66.32
N GLY A 828 0.11 32.31 65.34
CA GLY A 828 -1.26 31.98 64.85
C GLY A 828 -1.62 32.45 63.46
N ALA A 829 -0.71 33.14 62.73
CA ALA A 829 -0.95 33.55 61.34
C ALA A 829 -1.05 32.36 60.40
N HIS A 830 -1.99 32.37 59.53
CA HIS A 830 -2.18 31.28 58.52
C HIS A 830 -2.59 31.85 57.17
N ALA A 831 -1.62 31.93 56.24
CA ALA A 831 -1.82 32.52 54.92
C ALA A 831 -2.99 31.90 54.14
N GLY A 832 -3.20 30.57 54.23
CA GLY A 832 -4.31 29.87 53.59
C GLY A 832 -5.69 30.24 54.16
N ASN A 833 -5.78 30.64 55.40
CA ASN A 833 -7.04 31.12 55.99
C ASN A 833 -7.26 32.62 55.70
N MET A 834 -6.21 33.44 55.73
CA MET A 834 -6.28 34.86 55.34
C MET A 834 -6.74 35.00 53.87
N ILE A 835 -6.16 34.23 52.99
CA ILE A 835 -6.45 34.34 51.51
C ILE A 835 -7.91 33.99 51.21
N LYS A 836 -8.54 33.08 51.95
CA LYS A 836 -9.96 32.72 51.75
C LYS A 836 -10.91 33.87 52.04
N GLU A 837 -10.61 34.66 53.03
CA GLU A 837 -11.42 35.84 53.38
C GLU A 837 -11.13 37.02 52.43
N ILE A 838 -9.84 37.26 52.16
CA ILE A 838 -9.39 38.33 51.27
C ILE A 838 -9.89 38.11 49.82
N ALA A 839 -9.90 36.86 49.34
CA ALA A 839 -10.36 36.50 48.00
C ALA A 839 -11.84 36.82 47.76
N LYS A 840 -12.67 36.77 48.78
CA LYS A 840 -14.11 37.12 48.69
C LYS A 840 -14.29 38.59 48.28
N LEU A 841 -13.43 39.49 48.80
CA LEU A 841 -13.51 40.94 48.52
C LEU A 841 -13.16 41.28 47.09
N VAL A 842 -12.29 40.49 46.47
CA VAL A 842 -11.93 40.64 45.05
C VAL A 842 -12.77 39.77 44.10
N GLY A 843 -13.87 39.18 44.61
CA GLY A 843 -14.78 38.36 43.81
C GLY A 843 -14.16 37.08 43.27
N GLY A 844 -13.34 36.42 44.09
CA GLY A 844 -12.59 35.25 43.67
C GLY A 844 -12.51 34.16 44.76
N GLY A 845 -11.68 33.19 44.51
CA GLY A 845 -11.36 32.09 45.44
C GLY A 845 -9.88 31.77 45.42
N GLY A 846 -9.38 31.25 46.51
CA GLY A 846 -7.99 30.89 46.64
C GLY A 846 -7.73 29.93 47.78
N GLY A 847 -6.48 29.53 47.92
CA GLY A 847 -6.04 28.64 48.96
C GLY A 847 -4.52 28.50 48.98
N GLY A 848 -4.02 27.80 49.98
CA GLY A 848 -2.60 27.58 50.14
C GLY A 848 -2.24 26.97 51.47
N ARG A 849 -0.96 26.95 51.76
CA ARG A 849 -0.36 26.44 52.99
C ARG A 849 -0.29 27.58 54.03
N PRO A 850 0.02 27.28 55.31
CA PRO A 850 0.18 28.32 56.33
C PRO A 850 1.20 29.41 55.97
N ASN A 851 2.26 29.07 55.26
CA ASN A 851 3.37 29.98 54.88
C ASN A 851 3.14 30.76 53.59
N MET A 852 2.28 30.25 52.68
CA MET A 852 2.00 30.94 51.42
C MET A 852 0.65 30.48 50.83
N ALA A 853 -0.14 31.45 50.38
CA ALA A 853 -1.40 31.22 49.72
C ALA A 853 -1.64 32.24 48.60
N GLN A 854 -2.40 31.86 47.56
CA GLN A 854 -2.70 32.75 46.43
C GLN A 854 -4.15 32.61 45.98
N ALA A 855 -4.69 33.68 45.45
CA ALA A 855 -6.04 33.76 44.92
C ALA A 855 -6.13 34.63 43.64
N GLY A 856 -7.11 34.31 42.78
CA GLY A 856 -7.49 35.20 41.67
C GLY A 856 -8.93 35.64 41.82
N GLY A 857 -9.24 36.89 41.43
CA GLY A 857 -10.59 37.45 41.51
C GLY A 857 -10.98 38.22 40.26
N LYS A 858 -12.29 38.36 40.04
CA LYS A 858 -12.87 39.05 38.85
C LYS A 858 -13.29 40.50 39.19
N ASN A 859 -13.11 40.95 40.44
CA ASN A 859 -13.46 42.28 40.90
C ASN A 859 -12.20 43.08 41.30
N PRO A 860 -11.51 43.77 40.38
CA PRO A 860 -10.35 44.60 40.69
C PRO A 860 -10.66 45.80 41.60
N ALA A 861 -11.95 46.29 41.60
CA ALA A 861 -12.33 47.40 42.42
C ALA A 861 -12.27 47.09 43.95
N GLY A 862 -12.38 45.79 44.32
CA GLY A 862 -12.24 45.34 45.70
C GLY A 862 -10.79 45.24 46.20
N ALA A 863 -9.79 45.67 45.46
CA ALA A 863 -8.38 45.57 45.83
C ALA A 863 -8.02 46.40 47.08
N LYS A 864 -8.56 47.60 47.18
CA LYS A 864 -8.36 48.46 48.38
C LYS A 864 -8.99 47.85 49.62
N ASP A 865 -10.22 47.37 49.51
CA ASP A 865 -10.93 46.73 50.62
C ASP A 865 -10.19 45.47 51.07
N ALA A 866 -9.62 44.73 50.12
CA ALA A 866 -8.82 43.53 50.40
C ALA A 866 -7.51 43.86 51.16
N VAL A 867 -6.86 44.96 50.85
CA VAL A 867 -5.66 45.43 51.55
C VAL A 867 -6.02 45.93 52.99
N GLU A 868 -7.08 46.71 53.14
CA GLU A 868 -7.55 47.23 54.48
C GLU A 868 -8.03 46.09 55.33
N ALA A 869 -8.73 45.09 54.82
CA ALA A 869 -9.22 43.94 55.52
C ALA A 869 -8.10 43.03 56.08
N ALA A 870 -6.93 43.03 55.42
CA ALA A 870 -5.82 42.17 55.81
C ALA A 870 -5.40 42.33 57.26
N LYS A 871 -5.44 43.56 57.80
CA LYS A 871 -5.11 43.87 59.24
C LYS A 871 -6.10 43.21 60.21
N THR A 872 -7.38 43.40 59.99
CA THR A 872 -8.46 42.85 60.87
C THR A 872 -8.49 41.32 60.80
N ILE A 873 -8.26 40.75 59.56
CA ILE A 873 -8.22 39.29 59.36
C ILE A 873 -7.02 38.68 60.13
N LEU A 874 -5.86 39.30 60.06
CA LEU A 874 -4.65 38.83 60.75
C LEU A 874 -4.86 38.98 62.30
N GLU A 875 -5.40 40.10 62.76
CA GLU A 875 -5.67 40.35 64.17
C GLU A 875 -6.61 39.29 64.80
N GLY A 876 -7.58 38.81 63.99
CA GLY A 876 -8.49 37.72 64.38
C GLY A 876 -7.84 36.32 64.40
N GLN A 877 -6.72 36.14 63.79
CA GLN A 877 -5.98 34.85 63.80
C GLN A 877 -4.93 34.80 64.93
N LEU A 878 -4.32 35.94 65.28
CA LEU A 878 -3.27 36.01 66.27
C LEU A 878 -3.86 35.84 67.71
N LYS A 879 -3.17 35.02 68.48
CA LYS A 879 -3.53 34.70 69.89
C LYS A 879 -3.27 35.83 70.84
#